data_faf4a8e61f0f6a769dcc1189c0d60ed0
#
_entry.id   faf4a8e61f0f6a769dcc1189c0d60ed0
#
_cell.length_a   1.000
_cell.length_b   1.000
_cell.length_c   1.000
_cell.angle_alpha   90.00
_cell.angle_beta   90.00
_cell.angle_gamma   90.00
#
_symmetry.space_group_name_H-M   'P 1'
#
loop_
_entity.id
_entity.type
_entity.pdbx_description
1 polymer ?
#
loop_
_entity_poly.entity_id
_entity_poly.type
_entity_poly.pdbx_seq_one_letter_code
_entity_poly.pdbx_strand_id
1 'polypeptide(L)'
;YTDGNYYEMKKTDTGSVFDYYRISWKLGTDMMKYSFRVTSGDEVVYFNRFGVTDKWIEMYDFRITPGFTTPNWAKGAVMYQIFTDRFCNGDPSNDVLEREYSYIHEPVRKVDDWNHYPEAMDVRNFYGGDLQGVWDKLDYLQDLGVEVIYFNPLFVSPSNHKYDIQDYDYIDPHFGVIREDAGDVLAEGDLDNRHATRYQSRVTNWENLEASNEFFAQLVAEIHRRGMKVILDGVFNHCGSFNKWMDREQIYEGKDGYQPGAYVSADSPYHTFFDFRGAGPEQWPYNGNYDGWWGHDTLPKLDYEHSEALEKYILHIARKWVSEPYNVDGWRLDVAADLGHSNEYNHEFWKKFRKTVKEANPDALILAEHYGDPAEWLDGEEWDSVMNYDAFMEPVTWFLTGMEKHSDEERADLRGNGYAFSHSVAHNMASYLNSSMQVAMNELSNHDHSRFLTRTNHVVGRIGAFRPEDAEQNVNPAVMREAVAIQMTWVGAPTVYYGDEAGVCGFTDPDSRRTYPWGHEDQEMIAFHRDMIAIHRKYPTLRIGSIKLLLAGDNVLAYARFDDQAQIVTVVNNSDELQQVCIPVWQAELPQKGSMRRLIYSYENGYTTEHEEYLIQDGEVVVNLGAYSVLVLKNMEY
;
A
#
# COMPACT_ATOMS: atom_id res chain seq x y z
N TYR A 1 21.79 18.43 20.24
CA TYR A 1 22.57 18.99 19.14
C TYR A 1 21.61 19.38 18.01
N THR A 2 21.67 20.61 17.59
CA THR A 2 20.93 21.14 16.44
C THR A 2 21.69 22.33 15.88
N ASP A 3 21.53 22.67 14.59
CA ASP A 3 22.21 23.80 13.92
C ASP A 3 23.73 23.87 14.14
N GLY A 4 24.38 22.75 14.45
CA GLY A 4 25.81 22.67 14.77
C GLY A 4 26.16 23.03 16.22
N ASN A 5 25.18 23.34 17.07
CA ASN A 5 25.37 23.74 18.45
C ASN A 5 24.85 22.70 19.46
N TYR A 6 25.39 22.72 20.66
CA TYR A 6 24.94 21.91 21.79
C TYR A 6 24.14 22.77 22.78
N TYR A 7 23.01 22.24 23.21
CA TYR A 7 22.13 22.87 24.18
C TYR A 7 21.88 21.89 25.32
N GLU A 8 22.16 22.33 26.55
CA GLU A 8 22.02 21.51 27.75
C GLU A 8 20.55 21.32 28.12
N MET A 9 20.15 20.05 28.31
CA MET A 9 18.84 19.71 28.83
C MET A 9 18.84 19.72 30.36
N LYS A 10 17.74 20.16 30.95
CA LYS A 10 17.56 20.18 32.40
C LYS A 10 16.84 18.91 32.85
N LYS A 11 17.39 18.29 33.90
CA LYS A 11 16.68 17.20 34.60
C LYS A 11 15.43 17.78 35.27
N THR A 12 14.28 17.21 34.95
CA THR A 12 12.96 17.69 35.42
C THR A 12 12.33 16.75 36.42
N ASP A 13 12.63 15.44 36.32
CA ASP A 13 12.05 14.44 37.21
C ASP A 13 12.97 13.21 37.32
N THR A 14 12.69 12.36 38.31
CA THR A 14 13.34 11.05 38.52
C THR A 14 12.28 10.02 38.89
N GLY A 15 12.07 9.06 38.02
CA GLY A 15 11.23 7.90 38.28
C GLY A 15 12.00 6.78 38.99
N SER A 16 11.35 5.61 39.10
CA SER A 16 11.99 4.41 39.68
C SER A 16 13.08 3.81 38.78
N VAL A 17 13.03 4.08 37.47
CA VAL A 17 13.91 3.50 36.45
C VAL A 17 14.57 4.58 35.59
N PHE A 18 13.87 5.70 35.31
CA PHE A 18 14.33 6.73 34.39
C PHE A 18 14.55 8.08 35.07
N ASP A 19 15.54 8.79 34.59
CA ASP A 19 15.72 10.24 34.79
C ASP A 19 15.17 10.99 33.57
N TYR A 20 14.33 11.98 33.79
CA TYR A 20 13.68 12.75 32.73
C TYR A 20 14.38 14.09 32.53
N TYR A 21 14.74 14.41 31.29
CA TYR A 21 15.37 15.65 30.89
C TYR A 21 14.49 16.40 29.90
N ARG A 22 14.42 17.72 30.01
CA ARG A 22 13.62 18.58 29.14
C ARG A 22 14.41 19.78 28.64
N ILE A 23 14.13 20.11 27.39
CA ILE A 23 14.47 21.38 26.75
C ILE A 23 13.26 21.86 25.95
N SER A 24 13.02 23.19 25.93
CA SER A 24 11.97 23.78 25.10
C SER A 24 12.62 24.57 23.98
N TRP A 25 12.15 24.35 22.76
CA TRP A 25 12.67 25.01 21.58
C TRP A 25 11.54 25.71 20.83
N LYS A 26 11.79 26.92 20.32
CA LYS A 26 10.85 27.60 19.44
C LYS A 26 11.25 27.28 18.00
N LEU A 27 10.39 26.53 17.29
CA LEU A 27 10.60 26.21 15.90
C LEU A 27 10.53 27.46 15.03
N GLY A 28 11.38 27.53 14.01
CA GLY A 28 11.31 28.47 12.89
C GLY A 28 10.31 28.04 11.84
N THR A 29 10.58 28.40 10.59
CA THR A 29 9.83 27.96 9.40
C THR A 29 10.45 26.74 8.75
N ASP A 30 11.75 26.54 8.93
CA ASP A 30 12.53 25.51 8.25
C ASP A 30 12.56 24.21 9.07
N MET A 31 12.80 23.10 8.39
CA MET A 31 12.96 21.80 9.03
C MET A 31 14.09 21.86 10.07
N MET A 32 13.80 21.42 11.29
CA MET A 32 14.78 21.26 12.35
C MET A 32 15.29 19.81 12.40
N LYS A 33 16.61 19.64 12.33
CA LYS A 33 17.29 18.37 12.59
C LYS A 33 17.94 18.40 13.98
N TYR A 34 17.87 17.31 14.74
CA TYR A 34 18.48 17.24 16.07
C TYR A 34 18.80 15.81 16.50
N SER A 35 19.78 15.67 17.37
CA SER A 35 20.11 14.42 18.08
C SER A 35 20.43 14.72 19.53
N PHE A 36 20.44 13.69 20.37
CA PHE A 36 20.83 13.81 21.77
C PHE A 36 22.24 13.27 21.97
N ARG A 37 23.10 14.04 22.62
CA ARG A 37 24.39 13.57 23.13
C ARG A 37 24.26 13.31 24.64
N VAL A 38 24.51 12.07 25.03
CA VAL A 38 24.44 11.63 26.43
C VAL A 38 25.86 11.36 26.92
N THR A 39 26.22 11.94 28.07
CA THR A 39 27.54 11.78 28.68
C THR A 39 27.38 11.22 30.09
N SER A 40 28.09 10.15 30.41
CA SER A 40 28.13 9.53 31.72
C SER A 40 29.58 9.18 32.09
N GLY A 41 30.19 9.97 32.99
CA GLY A 41 31.63 9.86 33.23
C GLY A 41 32.42 10.19 31.97
N ASP A 42 33.29 9.25 31.56
CA ASP A 42 34.10 9.37 30.33
C ASP A 42 33.37 8.81 29.07
N GLU A 43 32.23 8.19 29.25
CA GLU A 43 31.45 7.62 28.12
C GLU A 43 30.59 8.70 27.45
N VAL A 44 30.57 8.68 26.11
CA VAL A 44 29.74 9.56 25.28
C VAL A 44 29.03 8.70 24.24
N VAL A 45 27.70 8.82 24.19
CA VAL A 45 26.88 8.19 23.16
C VAL A 45 25.91 9.21 22.55
N TYR A 46 25.40 8.90 21.37
CA TYR A 46 24.40 9.69 20.68
C TYR A 46 23.11 8.91 20.56
N PHE A 47 22.00 9.53 20.93
CA PHE A 47 20.67 8.98 20.70
C PHE A 47 20.00 9.75 19.56
N ASN A 48 19.60 9.01 18.55
CA ASN A 48 19.01 9.48 17.30
C ASN A 48 17.90 8.52 16.83
N ARG A 49 17.39 8.68 15.64
CA ARG A 49 16.29 7.84 15.10
C ARG A 49 16.65 6.37 14.91
N PHE A 50 17.90 6.07 14.62
CA PHE A 50 18.38 4.68 14.57
C PHE A 50 18.42 4.02 15.97
N GLY A 51 18.64 4.82 16.99
CA GLY A 51 18.80 4.38 18.37
C GLY A 51 20.05 4.99 19.01
N VAL A 52 20.84 4.17 19.75
CA VAL A 52 22.08 4.60 20.39
C VAL A 52 23.26 4.27 19.50
N THR A 53 24.08 5.28 19.20
CA THR A 53 25.31 5.16 18.40
C THR A 53 26.52 5.73 19.15
N ASP A 54 27.72 5.22 18.85
CA ASP A 54 28.98 5.74 19.43
C ASP A 54 29.46 7.05 18.80
N LYS A 55 28.88 7.42 17.65
CA LYS A 55 29.18 8.64 16.90
C LYS A 55 27.90 9.32 16.47
N TRP A 56 27.96 10.63 16.28
CA TRP A 56 26.93 11.37 15.60
C TRP A 56 26.88 10.99 14.12
N ILE A 57 25.69 10.70 13.62
CA ILE A 57 25.42 10.30 12.24
C ILE A 57 24.24 11.13 11.74
N GLU A 58 24.50 12.13 10.91
CA GLU A 58 23.53 13.13 10.47
C GLU A 58 22.27 12.53 9.82
N MET A 59 22.42 11.47 9.00
CA MET A 59 21.30 10.83 8.34
C MET A 59 20.26 10.26 9.33
N TYR A 60 20.64 10.01 10.57
CA TYR A 60 19.76 9.51 11.63
C TYR A 60 19.24 10.60 12.57
N ASP A 61 19.50 11.87 12.31
CA ASP A 61 18.94 12.94 13.13
C ASP A 61 17.41 12.88 13.16
N PHE A 62 16.83 13.17 14.32
CA PHE A 62 15.40 13.44 14.40
C PHE A 62 15.08 14.67 13.56
N ARG A 63 13.94 14.67 12.89
CA ARG A 63 13.49 15.75 12.01
C ARG A 63 12.10 16.22 12.43
N ILE A 64 11.90 17.53 12.44
CA ILE A 64 10.61 18.18 12.66
C ILE A 64 10.41 19.21 11.56
N THR A 65 9.38 19.05 10.75
CA THR A 65 8.92 20.04 9.77
C THR A 65 7.79 20.85 10.40
N PRO A 66 8.00 22.17 10.66
CA PRO A 66 6.97 23.01 11.27
C PRO A 66 5.70 23.06 10.41
N GLY A 67 4.54 22.85 11.05
CA GLY A 67 3.26 22.89 10.36
C GLY A 67 2.89 21.62 9.57
N PHE A 68 3.79 20.66 9.42
CA PHE A 68 3.47 19.39 8.76
C PHE A 68 2.76 18.42 9.72
N THR A 69 1.67 17.89 9.27
CA THR A 69 0.97 16.75 9.88
C THR A 69 0.23 15.96 8.82
N THR A 70 0.08 14.67 9.04
CA THR A 70 -0.75 13.81 8.21
C THR A 70 -2.19 13.78 8.73
N PRO A 71 -3.18 13.42 7.89
CA PRO A 71 -4.58 13.33 8.31
C PRO A 71 -4.75 12.43 9.54
N ASN A 72 -5.47 12.90 10.55
CA ASN A 72 -5.64 12.15 11.80
C ASN A 72 -6.39 10.83 11.60
N TRP A 73 -7.35 10.79 10.68
CA TRP A 73 -8.10 9.57 10.37
C TRP A 73 -7.20 8.45 9.81
N ALA A 74 -6.12 8.81 9.09
CA ALA A 74 -5.22 7.86 8.44
C ALA A 74 -4.17 7.24 9.39
N LYS A 75 -3.90 7.90 10.54
CA LYS A 75 -2.89 7.40 11.49
C LYS A 75 -3.30 6.06 12.07
N GLY A 76 -2.57 5.01 11.71
CA GLY A 76 -2.86 3.64 12.09
C GLY A 76 -4.23 3.15 11.62
N ALA A 77 -4.78 3.70 10.54
CA ALA A 77 -6.06 3.23 10.01
C ALA A 77 -5.91 1.84 9.38
N VAL A 78 -6.88 0.98 9.63
CA VAL A 78 -6.95 -0.35 9.00
C VAL A 78 -7.43 -0.18 7.57
N MET A 79 -6.52 -0.39 6.62
CA MET A 79 -6.79 -0.27 5.19
C MET A 79 -7.06 -1.63 4.57
N TYR A 80 -7.81 -1.66 3.48
CA TYR A 80 -8.11 -2.87 2.72
C TYR A 80 -7.96 -2.57 1.22
N GLN A 81 -7.01 -3.22 0.57
CA GLN A 81 -6.73 -3.06 -0.86
C GLN A 81 -7.61 -3.98 -1.68
N ILE A 82 -8.33 -3.43 -2.67
CA ILE A 82 -9.20 -4.16 -3.57
C ILE A 82 -8.68 -4.11 -5.01
N PHE A 83 -8.40 -5.27 -5.58
CA PHE A 83 -8.25 -5.47 -7.02
C PHE A 83 -9.62 -5.83 -7.59
N THR A 84 -10.30 -4.84 -8.16
CA THR A 84 -11.75 -4.87 -8.41
C THR A 84 -12.20 -6.06 -9.27
N ASP A 85 -11.51 -6.34 -10.39
CA ASP A 85 -11.86 -7.46 -11.30
C ASP A 85 -11.89 -8.83 -10.59
N ARG A 86 -11.21 -8.97 -9.44
CA ARG A 86 -11.04 -10.25 -8.73
C ARG A 86 -11.72 -10.29 -7.37
N PHE A 87 -12.44 -9.25 -6.98
CA PHE A 87 -13.03 -9.16 -5.65
C PHE A 87 -14.44 -9.76 -5.61
N CYS A 88 -15.39 -9.21 -6.38
CA CYS A 88 -16.76 -9.71 -6.44
C CYS A 88 -17.46 -9.18 -7.69
N ASN A 89 -18.13 -10.06 -8.45
CA ASN A 89 -19.00 -9.68 -9.55
C ASN A 89 -20.42 -9.41 -9.01
N GLY A 90 -20.87 -8.17 -9.06
CA GLY A 90 -22.21 -7.76 -8.60
C GLY A 90 -23.18 -7.48 -9.74
N ASP A 91 -22.68 -7.11 -10.92
CA ASP A 91 -23.48 -6.81 -12.11
C ASP A 91 -22.90 -7.47 -13.38
N PRO A 92 -23.25 -8.71 -13.70
CA PRO A 92 -22.74 -9.38 -14.89
C PRO A 92 -23.08 -8.68 -16.23
N SER A 93 -23.92 -7.64 -16.24
CA SER A 93 -24.25 -6.90 -17.46
C SER A 93 -23.14 -5.96 -17.92
N ASN A 94 -22.22 -5.60 -17.00
CA ASN A 94 -21.07 -4.75 -17.31
C ASN A 94 -19.79 -5.54 -17.63
N ASP A 95 -19.80 -6.87 -17.53
CA ASP A 95 -18.64 -7.71 -17.78
C ASP A 95 -18.00 -7.43 -19.15
N VAL A 96 -16.67 -7.49 -19.22
CA VAL A 96 -15.94 -7.56 -20.49
C VAL A 96 -16.33 -8.85 -21.21
N LEU A 97 -16.69 -8.74 -22.49
CA LEU A 97 -17.16 -9.88 -23.27
C LEU A 97 -15.99 -10.58 -23.98
N GLU A 98 -16.21 -11.84 -24.30
CA GLU A 98 -15.27 -12.60 -25.14
C GLU A 98 -15.05 -11.88 -26.47
N ARG A 99 -13.77 -11.57 -26.81
CA ARG A 99 -13.37 -10.81 -28.01
C ARG A 99 -14.00 -9.42 -28.10
N GLU A 100 -14.27 -8.78 -26.99
CA GLU A 100 -14.84 -7.42 -27.02
C GLU A 100 -13.90 -6.43 -27.73
N TYR A 101 -12.59 -6.58 -27.51
CA TYR A 101 -11.50 -5.87 -28.20
C TYR A 101 -10.22 -6.73 -28.21
N SER A 102 -9.16 -6.20 -28.81
CA SER A 102 -7.82 -6.81 -28.79
C SER A 102 -6.89 -6.02 -27.89
N TYR A 103 -6.10 -6.70 -27.07
CA TYR A 103 -5.05 -6.10 -26.22
C TYR A 103 -3.77 -6.92 -26.30
N ILE A 104 -2.63 -6.27 -26.55
CA ILE A 104 -1.33 -6.92 -26.77
C ILE A 104 -1.45 -8.05 -27.82
N HIS A 105 -1.97 -7.69 -29.01
CA HIS A 105 -2.08 -8.54 -30.19
C HIS A 105 -2.91 -9.83 -30.01
N GLU A 106 -3.74 -9.91 -28.99
CA GLU A 106 -4.68 -11.01 -28.79
C GLU A 106 -6.04 -10.48 -28.29
N PRO A 107 -7.15 -11.18 -28.56
CA PRO A 107 -8.44 -10.77 -28.05
C PRO A 107 -8.52 -10.91 -26.53
N VAL A 108 -9.27 -10.01 -25.91
CA VAL A 108 -9.64 -10.14 -24.49
C VAL A 108 -10.58 -11.33 -24.28
N ARG A 109 -10.57 -11.89 -23.06
CA ARG A 109 -11.36 -13.06 -22.70
C ARG A 109 -12.18 -12.79 -21.44
N LYS A 110 -13.41 -13.27 -21.45
CA LYS A 110 -14.21 -13.42 -20.24
C LYS A 110 -13.88 -14.77 -19.60
N VAL A 111 -13.56 -14.78 -18.33
CA VAL A 111 -13.35 -15.99 -17.54
C VAL A 111 -14.67 -16.34 -16.84
N ASP A 112 -15.32 -17.42 -17.27
CA ASP A 112 -16.63 -17.84 -16.74
C ASP A 112 -16.51 -18.55 -15.37
N ASP A 113 -15.37 -19.22 -15.12
CA ASP A 113 -15.10 -19.89 -13.85
C ASP A 113 -14.39 -18.93 -12.90
N TRP A 114 -15.13 -18.42 -11.92
CA TRP A 114 -14.59 -17.51 -10.89
C TRP A 114 -13.37 -18.06 -10.16
N ASN A 115 -13.25 -19.38 -10.02
CA ASN A 115 -12.15 -20.04 -9.32
C ASN A 115 -10.99 -20.44 -10.23
N HIS A 116 -11.04 -20.06 -11.51
CA HIS A 116 -9.94 -20.31 -12.44
C HIS A 116 -8.68 -19.55 -11.98
N TYR A 117 -7.53 -20.23 -12.01
CA TYR A 117 -6.25 -19.57 -11.66
C TYR A 117 -5.79 -18.63 -12.77
N PRO A 118 -5.13 -17.49 -12.42
CA PRO A 118 -4.50 -16.62 -13.40
C PRO A 118 -3.48 -17.34 -14.28
N GLU A 119 -3.44 -17.00 -15.56
CA GLU A 119 -2.45 -17.50 -16.50
C GLU A 119 -1.15 -16.66 -16.42
N ALA A 120 -0.04 -17.17 -16.98
CA ALA A 120 1.26 -16.45 -16.95
C ALA A 120 1.23 -15.08 -17.65
N MET A 121 0.32 -14.87 -18.60
CA MET A 121 0.04 -13.57 -19.24
C MET A 121 -1.45 -13.25 -19.07
N ASP A 122 -1.82 -12.76 -17.90
CA ASP A 122 -3.22 -12.62 -17.47
C ASP A 122 -3.77 -11.19 -17.57
N VAL A 123 -3.15 -10.29 -18.35
CA VAL A 123 -3.55 -8.88 -18.45
C VAL A 123 -4.86 -8.65 -19.20
N ARG A 124 -5.34 -9.65 -19.96
CA ARG A 124 -6.53 -9.59 -20.83
C ARG A 124 -7.62 -10.62 -20.49
N ASN A 125 -7.48 -11.32 -19.36
CA ASN A 125 -8.49 -12.25 -18.83
C ASN A 125 -9.29 -11.51 -17.74
N PHE A 126 -10.61 -11.40 -17.92
CA PHE A 126 -11.49 -10.65 -17.03
C PHE A 126 -12.43 -11.61 -16.31
N TYR A 127 -12.52 -11.47 -14.99
CA TYR A 127 -13.38 -12.28 -14.12
C TYR A 127 -14.69 -11.57 -13.79
N GLY A 128 -14.79 -10.28 -14.10
CA GLY A 128 -16.01 -9.52 -14.00
C GLY A 128 -16.30 -8.93 -12.62
N GLY A 129 -15.33 -8.90 -11.71
CA GLY A 129 -15.48 -8.15 -10.48
C GLY A 129 -15.69 -6.65 -10.77
N ASP A 130 -16.57 -6.00 -10.00
CA ASP A 130 -17.04 -4.64 -10.26
C ASP A 130 -17.36 -3.85 -8.99
N LEU A 131 -17.74 -2.58 -9.13
CA LEU A 131 -18.09 -1.72 -8.02
C LEU A 131 -19.43 -2.08 -7.37
N GLN A 132 -20.35 -2.72 -8.10
CA GLN A 132 -21.56 -3.27 -7.50
C GLN A 132 -21.21 -4.43 -6.55
N GLY A 133 -20.30 -5.30 -6.97
CA GLY A 133 -19.77 -6.37 -6.09
C GLY A 133 -19.09 -5.83 -4.85
N VAL A 134 -18.35 -4.72 -4.95
CA VAL A 134 -17.80 -4.04 -3.78
C VAL A 134 -18.93 -3.51 -2.89
N TRP A 135 -19.95 -2.86 -3.46
CA TRP A 135 -21.13 -2.39 -2.73
C TRP A 135 -21.80 -3.52 -1.93
N ASP A 136 -22.01 -4.66 -2.58
CA ASP A 136 -22.67 -5.84 -1.97
C ASP A 136 -21.85 -6.44 -0.82
N LYS A 137 -20.54 -6.17 -0.78
CA LYS A 137 -19.60 -6.65 0.24
C LYS A 137 -19.23 -5.61 1.31
N LEU A 138 -19.84 -4.43 1.31
CA LEU A 138 -19.56 -3.40 2.34
C LEU A 138 -19.88 -3.85 3.76
N ASP A 139 -20.90 -4.69 3.95
CA ASP A 139 -21.22 -5.26 5.27
C ASP A 139 -20.09 -6.17 5.76
N TYR A 140 -19.53 -7.00 4.88
CA TYR A 140 -18.39 -7.85 5.18
C TYR A 140 -17.15 -7.02 5.59
N LEU A 141 -16.82 -5.99 4.82
CA LEU A 141 -15.67 -5.12 5.11
C LEU A 141 -15.84 -4.37 6.44
N GLN A 142 -17.04 -3.88 6.70
CA GLN A 142 -17.37 -3.21 7.96
C GLN A 142 -17.28 -4.18 9.16
N ASP A 143 -17.78 -5.41 9.02
CA ASP A 143 -17.73 -6.45 10.05
C ASP A 143 -16.29 -6.93 10.31
N LEU A 144 -15.46 -7.00 9.28
CA LEU A 144 -14.02 -7.26 9.43
C LEU A 144 -13.30 -6.14 10.20
N GLY A 145 -13.85 -4.93 10.18
CA GLY A 145 -13.32 -3.76 10.88
C GLY A 145 -12.48 -2.83 10.01
N VAL A 146 -12.62 -2.91 8.69
CA VAL A 146 -11.97 -2.01 7.72
C VAL A 146 -12.37 -0.55 7.98
N GLU A 147 -11.40 0.35 7.93
CA GLU A 147 -11.60 1.79 8.08
C GLU A 147 -11.37 2.55 6.77
N VAL A 148 -10.58 1.98 5.86
CA VAL A 148 -10.24 2.61 4.57
C VAL A 148 -10.25 1.57 3.46
N ILE A 149 -10.91 1.85 2.35
CA ILE A 149 -10.82 1.04 1.13
C ILE A 149 -9.86 1.72 0.17
N TYR A 150 -8.78 1.04 -0.18
CA TYR A 150 -7.87 1.45 -1.25
C TYR A 150 -8.20 0.62 -2.50
N PHE A 151 -8.61 1.29 -3.57
CA PHE A 151 -8.85 0.67 -4.86
C PHE A 151 -7.59 0.72 -5.74
N ASN A 152 -7.20 -0.42 -6.32
CA ASN A 152 -6.38 -0.41 -7.52
C ASN A 152 -7.08 0.42 -8.61
N PRO A 153 -6.41 0.83 -9.71
CA PRO A 153 -6.98 1.79 -10.65
C PRO A 153 -8.40 1.44 -11.11
N LEU A 154 -9.28 2.45 -11.15
CA LEU A 154 -10.69 2.31 -11.53
C LEU A 154 -11.04 3.00 -12.84
N PHE A 155 -10.13 3.83 -13.38
CA PHE A 155 -10.40 4.60 -14.57
C PHE A 155 -10.47 3.73 -15.82
N VAL A 156 -11.13 4.23 -16.87
CA VAL A 156 -11.23 3.51 -18.16
C VAL A 156 -9.85 3.04 -18.60
N SER A 157 -9.69 1.73 -18.83
CA SER A 157 -8.42 1.10 -19.19
C SER A 157 -8.65 -0.26 -19.85
N PRO A 158 -7.82 -0.66 -20.83
CA PRO A 158 -8.03 -1.90 -21.58
C PRO A 158 -7.57 -3.17 -20.85
N SER A 159 -6.67 -3.07 -19.86
CA SER A 159 -6.23 -4.26 -19.10
C SER A 159 -7.10 -4.52 -17.88
N ASN A 160 -7.00 -5.74 -17.33
CA ASN A 160 -7.67 -6.09 -16.08
C ASN A 160 -7.07 -5.39 -14.85
N HIS A 161 -5.78 -5.05 -14.89
CA HIS A 161 -5.08 -4.32 -13.80
C HIS A 161 -5.28 -2.81 -13.86
N LYS A 162 -5.62 -2.26 -15.02
CA LYS A 162 -5.95 -0.85 -15.28
C LYS A 162 -4.85 0.18 -14.97
N TYR A 163 -3.56 -0.23 -14.97
CA TYR A 163 -2.43 0.69 -14.89
C TYR A 163 -2.09 1.35 -16.24
N ASP A 164 -2.83 1.06 -17.29
CA ASP A 164 -2.74 1.61 -18.63
C ASP A 164 -3.97 2.51 -18.93
N ILE A 165 -4.05 3.62 -18.18
CA ILE A 165 -5.22 4.50 -18.18
C ILE A 165 -5.54 5.00 -19.59
N GLN A 166 -6.80 4.81 -20.00
CA GLN A 166 -7.37 5.28 -21.26
C GLN A 166 -8.08 6.63 -21.11
N ASP A 167 -8.77 6.86 -20.00
CA ASP A 167 -9.42 8.14 -19.68
C ASP A 167 -9.44 8.40 -18.16
N TYR A 168 -8.73 9.44 -17.71
CA TYR A 168 -8.67 9.83 -16.30
C TYR A 168 -9.93 10.52 -15.77
N ASP A 169 -10.82 10.95 -16.66
CA ASP A 169 -12.04 11.68 -16.28
C ASP A 169 -13.17 10.76 -15.82
N TYR A 170 -13.09 9.45 -16.12
CA TYR A 170 -14.21 8.55 -15.93
C TYR A 170 -13.79 7.20 -15.32
N ILE A 171 -14.66 6.72 -14.42
CA ILE A 171 -14.66 5.34 -13.96
C ILE A 171 -14.97 4.43 -15.15
N ASP A 172 -14.27 3.32 -15.26
CA ASP A 172 -14.49 2.35 -16.34
C ASP A 172 -15.92 1.78 -16.27
N PRO A 173 -16.70 1.90 -17.36
CA PRO A 173 -18.05 1.33 -17.41
C PRO A 173 -18.12 -0.17 -17.13
N HIS A 174 -17.04 -0.93 -17.38
CA HIS A 174 -16.97 -2.34 -17.01
C HIS A 174 -16.84 -2.56 -15.49
N PHE A 175 -16.48 -1.53 -14.73
CA PHE A 175 -16.58 -1.52 -13.28
C PHE A 175 -17.81 -0.78 -12.76
N GLY A 176 -18.39 0.08 -13.60
CA GLY A 176 -19.50 0.95 -13.26
C GLY A 176 -20.82 0.51 -13.89
N VAL A 177 -21.40 1.36 -14.72
CA VAL A 177 -22.73 1.19 -15.30
C VAL A 177 -22.68 1.32 -16.82
N ILE A 178 -23.18 0.32 -17.54
CA ILE A 178 -23.39 0.35 -18.98
C ILE A 178 -24.88 0.54 -19.25
N ARG A 179 -25.27 1.69 -19.81
CA ARG A 179 -26.64 2.02 -20.23
C ARG A 179 -26.84 1.76 -21.72
N GLU A 180 -25.85 2.16 -22.52
CA GLU A 180 -25.82 1.97 -23.96
C GLU A 180 -24.80 0.87 -24.32
N ASP A 181 -25.30 -0.25 -24.82
CA ASP A 181 -24.52 -1.44 -25.14
C ASP A 181 -24.73 -1.86 -26.61
N ALA A 182 -24.37 -0.95 -27.52
CA ALA A 182 -24.53 -1.14 -28.94
C ALA A 182 -23.24 -1.58 -29.63
N GLY A 183 -23.38 -2.20 -30.80
CA GLY A 183 -22.25 -2.61 -31.64
C GLY A 183 -21.88 -4.08 -31.47
N ASP A 184 -20.79 -4.47 -32.12
CA ASP A 184 -20.33 -5.86 -32.23
C ASP A 184 -18.98 -6.05 -31.57
N VAL A 185 -18.73 -7.26 -31.07
CA VAL A 185 -17.40 -7.71 -30.66
C VAL A 185 -16.57 -8.06 -31.91
N LEU A 186 -15.26 -8.20 -31.76
CA LEU A 186 -14.36 -8.60 -32.86
C LEU A 186 -14.75 -9.95 -33.44
N ALA A 187 -14.73 -10.05 -34.80
CA ALA A 187 -14.88 -11.33 -35.48
C ALA A 187 -13.71 -12.27 -35.14
N GLU A 188 -13.87 -13.57 -35.39
CA GLU A 188 -12.81 -14.53 -35.18
C GLU A 188 -11.58 -14.21 -36.06
N GLY A 189 -10.41 -14.06 -35.44
CA GLY A 189 -9.14 -13.69 -36.07
C GLY A 189 -8.98 -12.21 -36.39
N ASP A 190 -9.97 -11.38 -36.10
CA ASP A 190 -9.85 -9.91 -36.19
C ASP A 190 -9.22 -9.35 -34.92
N LEU A 191 -8.19 -8.50 -35.05
CA LEU A 191 -7.47 -7.84 -33.96
C LEU A 191 -7.49 -6.30 -34.11
N ASP A 192 -8.25 -5.79 -35.08
CA ASP A 192 -8.35 -4.35 -35.35
C ASP A 192 -9.43 -3.70 -34.48
N ASN A 193 -9.02 -2.93 -33.48
CA ASN A 193 -9.93 -2.28 -32.54
C ASN A 193 -10.85 -1.23 -33.16
N ARG A 194 -10.60 -0.82 -34.41
CA ARG A 194 -11.56 0.00 -35.18
C ARG A 194 -12.86 -0.77 -35.46
N HIS A 195 -12.82 -2.10 -35.46
CA HIS A 195 -13.99 -2.97 -35.62
C HIS A 195 -14.64 -3.39 -34.29
N ALA A 196 -13.98 -3.11 -33.14
CA ALA A 196 -14.48 -3.40 -31.81
C ALA A 196 -15.58 -2.39 -31.41
N THR A 197 -16.66 -2.31 -32.18
CA THR A 197 -17.65 -1.22 -32.09
C THR A 197 -18.44 -1.27 -30.79
N ARG A 198 -18.59 -2.43 -30.17
CA ARG A 198 -19.22 -2.57 -28.85
C ARG A 198 -18.33 -1.98 -27.75
N TYR A 199 -17.04 -2.35 -27.73
CA TYR A 199 -16.09 -1.75 -26.80
C TYR A 199 -16.07 -0.22 -26.91
N GLN A 200 -15.96 0.28 -28.17
CA GLN A 200 -16.01 1.72 -28.42
C GLN A 200 -17.29 2.35 -27.87
N SER A 201 -18.47 1.71 -28.09
CA SER A 201 -19.74 2.21 -27.54
C SER A 201 -19.71 2.26 -26.02
N ARG A 202 -19.21 1.21 -25.38
CA ARG A 202 -19.15 1.12 -23.91
C ARG A 202 -18.26 2.19 -23.28
N VAL A 203 -17.05 2.44 -23.84
CA VAL A 203 -16.02 3.29 -23.23
C VAL A 203 -15.95 4.71 -23.77
N THR A 204 -16.74 5.08 -24.78
CA THR A 204 -16.76 6.45 -25.33
C THR A 204 -18.14 7.11 -25.29
N ASN A 205 -19.19 6.37 -24.96
CA ASN A 205 -20.54 6.93 -24.84
C ASN A 205 -20.69 7.68 -23.52
N TRP A 206 -21.09 8.95 -23.62
CA TRP A 206 -21.25 9.84 -22.47
C TRP A 206 -22.24 9.35 -21.42
N GLU A 207 -23.30 8.65 -21.83
CA GLU A 207 -24.28 8.10 -20.89
C GLU A 207 -23.70 7.00 -20.01
N ASN A 208 -22.80 6.17 -20.54
CA ASN A 208 -22.08 5.15 -19.77
C ASN A 208 -21.05 5.77 -18.84
N LEU A 209 -20.27 6.70 -19.37
CA LEU A 209 -19.20 7.38 -18.62
C LEU A 209 -19.75 8.16 -17.43
N GLU A 210 -20.78 8.99 -17.65
CA GLU A 210 -21.42 9.76 -16.58
C GLU A 210 -22.16 8.85 -15.59
N ALA A 211 -22.86 7.81 -16.06
CA ALA A 211 -23.53 6.86 -15.16
C ALA A 211 -22.54 6.14 -14.25
N SER A 212 -21.36 5.79 -14.75
CA SER A 212 -20.31 5.14 -13.97
C SER A 212 -19.73 6.09 -12.92
N ASN A 213 -19.51 7.36 -13.27
CA ASN A 213 -19.08 8.39 -12.33
C ASN A 213 -20.15 8.66 -11.25
N GLU A 214 -21.43 8.75 -11.63
CA GLU A 214 -22.53 8.90 -10.68
C GLU A 214 -22.61 7.72 -9.70
N PHE A 215 -22.50 6.51 -10.22
CA PHE A 215 -22.50 5.31 -9.38
C PHE A 215 -21.33 5.27 -8.40
N PHE A 216 -20.14 5.63 -8.87
CA PHE A 216 -18.97 5.72 -7.99
C PHE A 216 -19.14 6.78 -6.89
N ALA A 217 -19.68 7.96 -7.22
CA ALA A 217 -20.00 8.98 -6.21
C ALA A 217 -20.99 8.47 -5.15
N GLN A 218 -22.01 7.70 -5.57
CA GLN A 218 -22.96 7.06 -4.65
C GLN A 218 -22.29 5.99 -3.79
N LEU A 219 -21.39 5.19 -4.36
CA LEU A 219 -20.62 4.18 -3.61
C LEU A 219 -19.73 4.85 -2.54
N VAL A 220 -19.01 5.90 -2.89
CA VAL A 220 -18.19 6.65 -1.92
C VAL A 220 -19.05 7.24 -0.80
N ALA A 221 -20.21 7.81 -1.15
CA ALA A 221 -21.15 8.32 -0.14
C ALA A 221 -21.65 7.23 0.82
N GLU A 222 -21.93 6.02 0.31
CA GLU A 222 -22.32 4.88 1.15
C GLU A 222 -21.15 4.39 2.02
N ILE A 223 -19.94 4.33 1.49
CA ILE A 223 -18.72 3.99 2.25
C ILE A 223 -18.53 5.00 3.39
N HIS A 224 -18.67 6.30 3.11
CA HIS A 224 -18.59 7.36 4.12
C HIS A 224 -19.71 7.25 5.17
N ARG A 225 -20.94 6.92 4.75
CA ARG A 225 -22.07 6.71 5.67
C ARG A 225 -21.80 5.59 6.69
N ARG A 226 -21.01 4.60 6.30
CA ARG A 226 -20.54 3.51 7.17
C ARG A 226 -19.34 3.89 8.03
N GLY A 227 -18.81 5.10 7.90
CA GLY A 227 -17.64 5.59 8.64
C GLY A 227 -16.29 5.16 8.06
N MET A 228 -16.29 4.60 6.87
CA MET A 228 -15.06 4.23 6.15
C MET A 228 -14.62 5.34 5.19
N LYS A 229 -13.38 5.26 4.71
CA LYS A 229 -12.72 6.20 3.80
C LYS A 229 -12.34 5.51 2.48
N VAL A 230 -12.00 6.30 1.45
CA VAL A 230 -11.65 5.80 0.12
C VAL A 230 -10.35 6.43 -0.36
N ILE A 231 -9.43 5.60 -0.86
CA ILE A 231 -8.22 6.02 -1.56
C ILE A 231 -8.27 5.49 -3.00
N LEU A 232 -8.00 6.35 -3.97
CA LEU A 232 -7.84 5.99 -5.38
C LEU A 232 -6.36 5.82 -5.75
N ASP A 233 -6.13 5.01 -6.77
CA ASP A 233 -4.82 4.84 -7.41
C ASP A 233 -4.63 5.86 -8.53
N GLY A 234 -3.57 6.65 -8.45
CA GLY A 234 -3.21 7.69 -9.41
C GLY A 234 -2.01 7.28 -10.25
N VAL A 235 -2.26 6.83 -11.47
CA VAL A 235 -1.24 6.44 -12.43
C VAL A 235 -0.88 7.64 -13.30
N PHE A 236 0.04 8.47 -12.84
CA PHE A 236 0.35 9.76 -13.49
C PHE A 236 1.71 9.80 -14.19
N ASN A 237 2.55 8.80 -14.03
CA ASN A 237 3.83 8.70 -14.72
C ASN A 237 3.69 8.39 -16.22
N HIS A 238 2.71 7.59 -16.58
CA HIS A 238 2.42 7.12 -17.93
C HIS A 238 0.90 6.97 -18.12
N CYS A 239 0.46 6.79 -19.34
CA CYS A 239 -0.91 6.38 -19.64
C CYS A 239 -0.90 5.10 -20.47
N GLY A 240 -2.07 4.60 -20.88
CA GLY A 240 -2.20 3.51 -21.83
C GLY A 240 -2.06 3.97 -23.28
N SER A 241 -1.68 3.07 -24.19
CA SER A 241 -1.70 3.34 -25.64
C SER A 241 -3.10 3.58 -26.20
N PHE A 242 -4.13 3.08 -25.51
CA PHE A 242 -5.55 3.31 -25.78
C PHE A 242 -6.03 4.72 -25.35
N ASN A 243 -5.22 5.45 -24.56
CA ASN A 243 -5.62 6.74 -24.01
C ASN A 243 -6.07 7.70 -25.10
N LYS A 244 -7.16 8.45 -24.86
CA LYS A 244 -7.72 9.44 -25.80
C LYS A 244 -6.71 10.50 -26.26
N TRP A 245 -5.63 10.76 -25.52
CA TRP A 245 -4.58 11.69 -25.92
C TRP A 245 -3.61 11.06 -26.93
N MET A 246 -3.38 9.76 -26.84
CA MET A 246 -2.54 8.99 -27.77
C MET A 246 -3.37 8.44 -28.94
N ASP A 247 -4.46 7.74 -28.63
CA ASP A 247 -5.39 7.06 -29.56
C ASP A 247 -4.66 6.14 -30.56
N ARG A 248 -3.71 5.33 -30.08
CA ARG A 248 -2.97 4.37 -30.92
C ARG A 248 -3.91 3.36 -31.58
N GLU A 249 -4.95 2.98 -30.86
CA GLU A 249 -5.93 1.99 -31.34
C GLU A 249 -7.04 2.60 -32.18
N GLN A 250 -7.01 3.94 -32.41
CA GLN A 250 -7.97 4.67 -33.25
C GLN A 250 -9.43 4.48 -32.79
N ILE A 251 -9.63 4.42 -31.50
CA ILE A 251 -10.94 4.24 -30.85
C ILE A 251 -11.75 5.56 -30.86
N TYR A 252 -11.06 6.69 -30.76
CA TYR A 252 -11.62 8.02 -30.64
C TYR A 252 -11.64 8.78 -31.96
N GLU A 253 -10.92 8.28 -32.97
CA GLU A 253 -10.81 8.95 -34.28
C GLU A 253 -12.18 9.15 -34.93
N GLY A 254 -12.51 10.42 -35.23
CA GLY A 254 -13.77 10.79 -35.90
C GLY A 254 -15.03 10.76 -35.03
N LYS A 255 -14.91 10.55 -33.72
CA LYS A 255 -16.03 10.57 -32.79
C LYS A 255 -16.33 11.99 -32.31
N ASP A 256 -17.63 12.32 -32.21
CA ASP A 256 -18.10 13.60 -31.70
C ASP A 256 -17.62 13.82 -30.24
N GLY A 257 -17.10 15.03 -30.00
CA GLY A 257 -16.61 15.42 -28.66
C GLY A 257 -15.15 15.05 -28.37
N TYR A 258 -14.48 14.27 -29.23
CA TYR A 258 -13.08 13.90 -29.08
C TYR A 258 -12.18 14.59 -30.12
N GLN A 259 -10.97 14.94 -29.72
CA GLN A 259 -9.92 15.48 -30.57
C GLN A 259 -9.05 14.35 -31.11
N PRO A 260 -8.37 14.52 -32.27
CA PRO A 260 -7.43 13.52 -32.76
C PRO A 260 -6.32 13.28 -31.75
N GLY A 261 -5.99 12.01 -31.47
CA GLY A 261 -4.88 11.64 -30.61
C GLY A 261 -3.52 11.99 -31.22
N ALA A 262 -2.49 12.05 -30.39
CA ALA A 262 -1.12 12.39 -30.80
C ALA A 262 -0.49 11.35 -31.74
N TYR A 263 -0.89 10.09 -31.65
CA TYR A 263 -0.51 9.05 -32.61
C TYR A 263 -1.11 9.31 -33.99
N VAL A 264 -2.36 9.76 -34.03
CA VAL A 264 -3.14 9.95 -35.26
C VAL A 264 -2.66 11.16 -36.04
N SER A 265 -2.34 12.29 -35.38
CA SER A 265 -2.03 13.55 -36.05
C SER A 265 -0.92 14.33 -35.36
N ALA A 266 -0.01 14.90 -36.18
CA ALA A 266 0.99 15.86 -35.70
C ALA A 266 0.36 17.17 -35.18
N ASP A 267 -0.84 17.51 -35.64
CA ASP A 267 -1.58 18.72 -35.23
C ASP A 267 -2.48 18.44 -34.01
N SER A 268 -2.37 17.28 -33.38
CA SER A 268 -3.12 16.93 -32.18
C SER A 268 -2.87 17.94 -31.05
N PRO A 269 -3.92 18.39 -30.33
CA PRO A 269 -3.74 19.25 -29.17
C PRO A 269 -2.98 18.53 -28.02
N TYR A 270 -2.85 17.21 -28.09
CA TYR A 270 -2.12 16.37 -27.14
C TYR A 270 -0.70 16.03 -27.59
N HIS A 271 -0.22 16.59 -28.71
CA HIS A 271 1.09 16.27 -29.26
C HIS A 271 2.22 16.45 -28.24
N THR A 272 2.20 17.54 -27.46
CA THR A 272 3.20 17.84 -26.44
C THR A 272 3.09 17.00 -25.16
N PHE A 273 2.07 16.15 -25.05
CA PHE A 273 1.93 15.26 -23.89
C PHE A 273 2.91 14.09 -23.93
N PHE A 274 3.56 13.88 -25.07
CA PHE A 274 4.45 12.76 -25.34
C PHE A 274 5.73 13.23 -26.06
N ASP A 275 6.85 12.56 -25.78
CA ASP A 275 8.09 12.74 -26.53
C ASP A 275 8.09 11.82 -27.78
N PHE A 276 7.95 12.43 -28.97
CA PHE A 276 8.09 11.74 -30.25
C PHE A 276 9.53 11.87 -30.76
N ARG A 277 10.36 10.87 -30.52
CA ARG A 277 11.80 10.88 -30.77
C ARG A 277 12.15 11.08 -32.23
N GLY A 278 12.80 12.22 -32.54
CA GLY A 278 13.31 12.55 -33.86
C GLY A 278 12.27 12.63 -34.96
N ALA A 279 11.00 12.89 -34.60
CA ALA A 279 9.88 12.85 -35.53
C ALA A 279 9.73 14.18 -36.27
N GLY A 280 9.80 14.14 -37.62
CA GLY A 280 9.30 15.22 -38.47
C GLY A 280 7.84 15.00 -38.84
N PRO A 281 7.13 16.07 -39.32
CA PRO A 281 5.70 15.96 -39.69
C PRO A 281 5.38 14.88 -40.73
N GLU A 282 6.37 14.45 -41.50
CA GLU A 282 6.25 13.38 -42.49
C GLU A 282 6.07 11.98 -41.89
N GLN A 283 6.25 11.82 -40.57
CA GLN A 283 6.06 10.55 -39.89
C GLN A 283 4.60 10.32 -39.48
N TRP A 284 3.72 11.30 -39.64
CA TRP A 284 2.29 11.14 -39.47
C TRP A 284 1.57 10.90 -40.82
N PRO A 285 0.37 10.31 -40.79
CA PRO A 285 -0.40 9.87 -39.61
C PRO A 285 0.15 8.56 -39.00
N TYR A 286 -0.29 8.29 -37.76
CA TYR A 286 -0.07 7.04 -37.04
C TYR A 286 1.41 6.82 -36.63
N ASN A 287 1.96 7.83 -35.97
CA ASN A 287 3.34 7.79 -35.50
C ASN A 287 3.51 7.02 -34.19
N GLY A 288 4.14 5.84 -34.28
CA GLY A 288 4.46 4.98 -33.14
C GLY A 288 5.84 5.23 -32.49
N ASN A 289 6.57 6.30 -32.88
CA ASN A 289 7.93 6.56 -32.38
C ASN A 289 7.93 7.46 -31.14
N TYR A 290 7.07 7.15 -30.15
CA TYR A 290 6.99 7.86 -28.88
C TYR A 290 7.79 7.16 -27.78
N ASP A 291 8.12 7.90 -26.71
CA ASP A 291 8.75 7.34 -25.53
C ASP A 291 7.75 6.51 -24.71
N GLY A 292 8.14 5.27 -24.37
CA GLY A 292 7.37 4.38 -23.50
C GLY A 292 8.08 4.15 -22.17
N TRP A 293 7.34 4.10 -21.08
CA TRP A 293 7.89 3.79 -19.78
C TRP A 293 8.55 2.40 -19.79
N TRP A 294 9.83 2.36 -19.43
CA TRP A 294 10.72 1.19 -19.57
C TRP A 294 10.75 0.58 -20.98
N GLY A 295 10.43 1.38 -22.02
CA GLY A 295 10.39 0.95 -23.41
C GLY A 295 9.13 0.18 -23.82
N HIS A 296 8.12 0.12 -22.95
CA HIS A 296 6.82 -0.49 -23.29
C HIS A 296 5.99 0.45 -24.14
N ASP A 297 5.67 0.05 -25.36
CA ASP A 297 4.86 0.81 -26.30
C ASP A 297 3.36 0.88 -25.92
N THR A 298 2.92 -0.01 -25.03
CA THR A 298 1.58 0.03 -24.42
C THR A 298 1.45 1.02 -23.28
N LEU A 299 2.57 1.57 -22.78
CA LEU A 299 2.63 2.51 -21.65
C LEU A 299 3.36 3.80 -22.05
N PRO A 300 2.75 4.67 -22.90
CA PRO A 300 3.34 5.95 -23.28
C PRO A 300 3.74 6.78 -22.06
N LYS A 301 5.01 7.18 -21.98
CA LYS A 301 5.55 8.06 -20.94
C LYS A 301 4.99 9.48 -21.13
N LEU A 302 4.52 10.10 -20.06
CA LEU A 302 3.96 11.47 -20.09
C LEU A 302 5.08 12.51 -19.96
N ASP A 303 5.11 13.48 -20.87
CA ASP A 303 6.14 14.53 -20.97
C ASP A 303 5.67 15.85 -20.35
N TYR A 304 5.80 15.92 -19.04
CA TYR A 304 5.38 17.11 -18.27
C TYR A 304 6.30 18.32 -18.49
N GLU A 305 7.61 18.12 -18.64
CA GLU A 305 8.57 19.21 -18.78
C GLU A 305 8.33 20.04 -20.03
N HIS A 306 7.74 19.44 -21.06
CA HIS A 306 7.44 20.13 -22.32
C HIS A 306 5.97 20.45 -22.52
N SER A 307 5.11 20.14 -21.52
CA SER A 307 3.65 20.34 -21.64
C SER A 307 2.98 20.89 -20.38
N GLU A 308 2.92 22.21 -20.28
CA GLU A 308 2.12 22.89 -19.23
C GLU A 308 0.63 22.49 -19.29
N ALA A 309 0.11 22.16 -20.48
CA ALA A 309 -1.26 21.70 -20.66
C ALA A 309 -1.50 20.35 -19.99
N LEU A 310 -0.56 19.41 -20.12
CA LEU A 310 -0.58 18.12 -19.43
C LEU A 310 -0.53 18.30 -17.91
N GLU A 311 0.42 19.09 -17.41
CA GLU A 311 0.54 19.37 -15.97
C GLU A 311 -0.79 19.90 -15.41
N LYS A 312 -1.38 20.89 -16.04
CA LYS A 312 -2.66 21.46 -15.62
C LYS A 312 -3.80 20.46 -15.66
N TYR A 313 -3.80 19.58 -16.67
CA TYR A 313 -4.83 18.56 -16.79
C TYR A 313 -4.74 17.55 -15.63
N ILE A 314 -3.56 17.01 -15.35
CA ILE A 314 -3.36 16.04 -14.26
C ILE A 314 -3.64 16.68 -12.89
N LEU A 315 -3.23 17.92 -12.66
CA LEU A 315 -3.58 18.65 -11.44
C LEU A 315 -5.09 18.88 -11.31
N HIS A 316 -5.80 19.09 -12.44
CA HIS A 316 -7.25 19.14 -12.44
C HIS A 316 -7.86 17.78 -12.04
N ILE A 317 -7.37 16.67 -12.58
CA ILE A 317 -7.79 15.32 -12.20
C ILE A 317 -7.56 15.05 -10.70
N ALA A 318 -6.39 15.42 -10.20
CA ALA A 318 -6.05 15.26 -8.78
C ALA A 318 -7.04 16.01 -7.87
N ARG A 319 -7.45 17.22 -8.26
CA ARG A 319 -8.47 18.02 -7.56
C ARG A 319 -9.88 17.45 -7.71
N LYS A 320 -10.26 17.05 -8.92
CA LYS A 320 -11.61 16.56 -9.26
C LYS A 320 -12.08 15.47 -8.33
N TRP A 321 -11.28 14.41 -8.19
CA TRP A 321 -11.70 13.21 -7.45
C TRP A 321 -11.74 13.40 -5.93
N VAL A 322 -10.95 14.32 -5.37
CA VAL A 322 -10.99 14.64 -3.93
C VAL A 322 -12.03 15.72 -3.60
N SER A 323 -12.76 16.22 -4.60
CA SER A 323 -13.81 17.25 -4.47
C SER A 323 -15.21 16.65 -4.69
N GLU A 324 -16.25 17.42 -4.34
CA GLU A 324 -17.61 17.03 -4.68
C GLU A 324 -17.79 16.85 -6.20
N PRO A 325 -18.60 15.86 -6.61
CA PRO A 325 -19.44 14.98 -5.81
C PRO A 325 -18.72 13.69 -5.32
N TYR A 326 -17.47 13.46 -5.71
CA TYR A 326 -16.76 12.20 -5.46
C TYR A 326 -16.23 12.12 -4.02
N ASN A 327 -15.61 13.22 -3.52
CA ASN A 327 -15.11 13.35 -2.14
C ASN A 327 -14.19 12.20 -1.68
N VAL A 328 -13.32 11.71 -2.57
CA VAL A 328 -12.33 10.67 -2.23
C VAL A 328 -11.37 11.21 -1.18
N ASP A 329 -10.93 10.38 -0.26
CA ASP A 329 -10.16 10.78 0.92
C ASP A 329 -8.64 10.74 0.70
N GLY A 330 -8.18 10.33 -0.47
CA GLY A 330 -6.75 10.33 -0.78
C GLY A 330 -6.37 9.67 -2.09
N TRP A 331 -5.08 9.78 -2.38
CA TRP A 331 -4.42 9.19 -3.53
C TRP A 331 -3.29 8.24 -3.10
N ARG A 332 -3.24 7.06 -3.68
CA ARG A 332 -2.01 6.28 -3.82
C ARG A 332 -1.41 6.61 -5.19
N LEU A 333 -0.14 6.89 -5.26
CA LEU A 333 0.54 7.36 -6.46
C LEU A 333 1.45 6.26 -7.01
N ASP A 334 1.10 5.76 -8.19
CA ASP A 334 1.83 4.72 -8.89
C ASP A 334 3.20 5.23 -9.35
N VAL A 335 4.26 4.45 -9.11
CA VAL A 335 5.65 4.72 -9.48
C VAL A 335 6.04 6.21 -9.35
N ALA A 336 5.70 6.80 -8.23
CA ALA A 336 5.73 8.26 -8.04
C ALA A 336 7.11 8.90 -8.26
N ALA A 337 8.19 8.21 -7.94
CA ALA A 337 9.55 8.69 -8.15
C ALA A 337 9.96 8.74 -9.63
N ASP A 338 9.27 8.00 -10.51
CA ASP A 338 9.57 7.95 -11.94
C ASP A 338 8.90 9.07 -12.74
N LEU A 339 7.95 9.83 -12.14
CA LEU A 339 7.22 10.87 -12.84
C LEU A 339 8.14 11.97 -13.32
N GLY A 340 7.95 12.39 -14.59
CA GLY A 340 8.80 13.36 -15.27
C GLY A 340 10.06 12.72 -15.85
N HIS A 341 10.97 13.55 -16.36
CA HIS A 341 12.24 13.12 -16.97
C HIS A 341 13.46 13.62 -16.19
N SER A 342 13.25 14.46 -15.17
CA SER A 342 14.29 14.95 -14.26
C SER A 342 13.84 14.86 -12.81
N ASN A 343 14.82 14.67 -11.90
CA ASN A 343 14.54 14.65 -10.47
C ASN A 343 14.03 16.00 -9.97
N GLU A 344 14.57 17.10 -10.49
CA GLU A 344 14.15 18.45 -10.15
C GLU A 344 12.66 18.69 -10.48
N TYR A 345 12.24 18.24 -11.67
CA TYR A 345 10.83 18.37 -12.06
C TYR A 345 9.91 17.46 -11.24
N ASN A 346 10.36 16.23 -10.93
CA ASN A 346 9.61 15.31 -10.08
C ASN A 346 9.23 15.97 -8.75
N HIS A 347 10.20 16.54 -8.05
CA HIS A 347 9.96 17.26 -6.79
C HIS A 347 9.06 18.49 -6.97
N GLU A 348 9.26 19.28 -8.04
CA GLU A 348 8.41 20.44 -8.32
C GLU A 348 6.96 20.01 -8.57
N PHE A 349 6.73 18.96 -9.33
CA PHE A 349 5.40 18.43 -9.61
C PHE A 349 4.70 17.98 -8.34
N TRP A 350 5.35 17.19 -7.48
CA TRP A 350 4.72 16.66 -6.27
C TRP A 350 4.38 17.78 -5.27
N LYS A 351 5.15 18.84 -5.20
CA LYS A 351 4.79 20.06 -4.43
C LYS A 351 3.53 20.73 -4.97
N LYS A 352 3.41 20.86 -6.30
CA LYS A 352 2.20 21.38 -6.95
C LYS A 352 1.00 20.47 -6.73
N PHE A 353 1.21 19.16 -6.85
CA PHE A 353 0.19 18.14 -6.61
C PHE A 353 -0.34 18.23 -5.18
N ARG A 354 0.55 18.19 -4.19
CA ARG A 354 0.17 18.36 -2.78
C ARG A 354 -0.62 19.62 -2.56
N LYS A 355 -0.14 20.75 -3.03
CA LYS A 355 -0.84 22.02 -2.90
C LYS A 355 -2.25 21.94 -3.48
N THR A 356 -2.40 21.41 -4.68
CA THR A 356 -3.68 21.28 -5.38
C THR A 356 -4.67 20.40 -4.62
N VAL A 357 -4.20 19.23 -4.15
CA VAL A 357 -5.03 18.26 -3.40
C VAL A 357 -5.42 18.85 -2.04
N LYS A 358 -4.47 19.40 -1.29
CA LYS A 358 -4.74 19.95 0.06
C LYS A 358 -5.57 21.23 0.03
N GLU A 359 -5.54 22.01 -1.03
CA GLU A 359 -6.46 23.14 -1.23
C GLU A 359 -7.90 22.67 -1.48
N ALA A 360 -8.09 21.54 -2.16
CA ALA A 360 -9.39 20.96 -2.43
C ALA A 360 -9.94 20.20 -1.22
N ASN A 361 -9.10 19.38 -0.61
CA ASN A 361 -9.42 18.59 0.59
C ASN A 361 -8.21 18.55 1.53
N PRO A 362 -8.15 19.38 2.58
CA PRO A 362 -7.02 19.43 3.52
C PRO A 362 -6.75 18.09 4.23
N ASP A 363 -7.77 17.26 4.39
CA ASP A 363 -7.70 15.95 5.05
C ASP A 363 -7.43 14.79 4.07
N ALA A 364 -7.21 15.05 2.77
CA ALA A 364 -6.85 14.01 1.83
C ALA A 364 -5.43 13.48 2.11
N LEU A 365 -5.27 12.14 2.08
CA LEU A 365 -3.98 11.47 2.21
C LEU A 365 -3.27 11.42 0.85
N ILE A 366 -1.96 11.65 0.82
CA ILE A 366 -1.10 11.48 -0.35
C ILE A 366 -0.06 10.42 -0.01
N LEU A 367 -0.26 9.23 -0.57
CA LEU A 367 0.55 8.05 -0.32
C LEU A 367 1.23 7.61 -1.62
N ALA A 368 2.55 7.50 -1.63
CA ALA A 368 3.28 7.13 -2.84
C ALA A 368 3.75 5.67 -2.83
N GLU A 369 3.77 5.05 -4.00
CA GLU A 369 4.58 3.87 -4.22
C GLU A 369 6.02 4.31 -4.47
N HIS A 370 6.93 3.78 -3.65
CA HIS A 370 8.35 4.02 -3.78
C HIS A 370 9.16 2.88 -3.17
N TYR A 371 10.18 2.43 -3.87
CA TYR A 371 11.16 1.46 -3.41
C TYR A 371 12.43 2.20 -2.98
N GLY A 372 13.01 1.82 -1.84
CA GLY A 372 14.20 2.44 -1.27
C GLY A 372 13.90 3.62 -0.33
N ASP A 373 14.87 4.51 -0.14
CA ASP A 373 14.80 5.61 0.82
C ASP A 373 13.87 6.75 0.36
N PRO A 374 12.72 6.97 1.00
CA PRO A 374 11.78 8.02 0.63
C PRO A 374 12.10 9.40 1.24
N ALA A 375 13.23 9.56 1.92
CA ALA A 375 13.53 10.74 2.76
C ALA A 375 13.47 12.07 2.00
N GLU A 376 13.79 12.08 0.70
CA GLU A 376 13.80 13.30 -0.12
C GLU A 376 12.39 13.83 -0.38
N TRP A 377 11.38 12.97 -0.45
CA TRP A 377 9.97 13.34 -0.65
C TRP A 377 9.17 13.47 0.65
N LEU A 378 9.71 13.00 1.79
CA LEU A 378 9.05 13.05 3.10
C LEU A 378 9.57 14.22 3.95
N ASP A 379 9.70 15.39 3.34
CA ASP A 379 10.08 16.62 4.01
C ASP A 379 8.88 17.43 4.55
N GLY A 380 7.67 17.05 4.14
CA GLY A 380 6.41 17.71 4.49
C GLY A 380 5.82 18.58 3.38
N GLU A 381 6.50 18.70 2.23
CA GLU A 381 6.04 19.51 1.09
C GLU A 381 5.47 18.67 -0.07
N GLU A 382 5.70 17.35 -0.07
CA GLU A 382 5.35 16.46 -1.17
C GLU A 382 4.40 15.34 -0.71
N TRP A 383 4.89 14.10 -0.51
CA TRP A 383 4.04 13.00 -0.05
C TRP A 383 3.79 13.05 1.46
N ASP A 384 2.65 12.55 1.91
CA ASP A 384 2.40 12.32 3.33
C ASP A 384 3.17 11.09 3.83
N SER A 385 3.22 10.02 3.03
CA SER A 385 3.93 8.77 3.32
C SER A 385 4.06 7.90 2.07
N VAL A 386 4.53 6.67 2.26
CA VAL A 386 4.72 5.68 1.20
C VAL A 386 4.13 4.31 1.58
N MET A 387 3.97 3.43 0.57
CA MET A 387 3.85 1.99 0.77
C MET A 387 5.14 1.51 1.47
N ASN A 388 4.99 0.88 2.64
CA ASN A 388 6.11 0.67 3.56
C ASN A 388 6.88 -0.62 3.25
N TYR A 389 7.54 -0.66 2.11
CA TYR A 389 8.29 -1.85 1.68
C TYR A 389 9.52 -2.09 2.56
N ASP A 390 10.41 -1.10 2.65
CA ASP A 390 11.73 -1.28 3.25
C ASP A 390 11.72 -1.27 4.79
N ALA A 391 10.80 -0.51 5.42
CA ALA A 391 10.73 -0.44 6.88
C ALA A 391 9.72 -1.43 7.49
N PHE A 392 8.95 -2.18 6.66
CA PHE A 392 7.97 -3.15 7.16
C PHE A 392 7.92 -4.44 6.32
N MET A 393 7.46 -4.38 5.06
CA MET A 393 7.15 -5.59 4.27
C MET A 393 8.37 -6.50 4.11
N GLU A 394 9.49 -5.94 3.67
CA GLU A 394 10.73 -6.70 3.44
C GLU A 394 11.27 -7.33 4.73
N PRO A 395 11.55 -6.57 5.81
CA PRO A 395 12.11 -7.17 7.02
C PRO A 395 11.17 -8.18 7.68
N VAL A 396 9.85 -7.96 7.67
CA VAL A 396 8.88 -8.95 8.19
C VAL A 396 8.87 -10.20 7.32
N THR A 397 8.84 -10.04 6.01
CA THR A 397 8.82 -11.15 5.07
C THR A 397 10.03 -12.07 5.25
N TRP A 398 11.25 -11.54 5.14
CA TRP A 398 12.43 -12.40 5.21
C TRP A 398 12.74 -12.88 6.63
N PHE A 399 12.39 -12.13 7.69
CA PHE A 399 12.53 -12.62 9.06
C PHE A 399 11.66 -13.85 9.30
N LEU A 400 10.39 -13.80 8.89
CA LEU A 400 9.44 -14.89 9.12
C LEU A 400 9.62 -16.06 8.14
N THR A 401 9.92 -15.78 6.88
CA THR A 401 9.91 -16.80 5.82
C THR A 401 11.27 -17.07 5.19
N GLY A 402 12.22 -16.15 5.28
CA GLY A 402 13.47 -16.21 4.51
C GLY A 402 13.29 -15.88 3.03
N MET A 403 12.07 -15.55 2.59
CA MET A 403 11.78 -15.27 1.19
C MET A 403 11.87 -13.77 0.89
N GLU A 404 12.24 -13.43 -0.31
CA GLU A 404 12.07 -12.11 -0.88
C GLU A 404 10.59 -11.90 -1.27
N LYS A 405 10.11 -10.65 -1.35
CA LYS A 405 8.68 -10.29 -1.55
C LYS A 405 8.02 -10.85 -2.81
N HIS A 406 8.79 -11.09 -3.88
CA HIS A 406 8.29 -11.74 -5.10
C HIS A 406 8.45 -13.27 -5.09
N SER A 407 9.08 -13.84 -4.08
CA SER A 407 9.52 -15.24 -4.05
C SER A 407 10.55 -15.60 -5.13
N ASP A 408 11.30 -14.62 -5.63
CA ASP A 408 12.34 -14.83 -6.64
C ASP A 408 13.66 -15.31 -6.01
N GLU A 409 13.85 -15.09 -4.70
CA GLU A 409 15.05 -15.47 -3.96
C GLU A 409 14.70 -15.94 -2.54
N GLU A 410 15.42 -16.96 -2.06
CA GLU A 410 15.42 -17.34 -0.64
C GLU A 410 16.67 -16.79 0.06
N ARG A 411 16.45 -16.04 1.13
CA ARG A 411 17.47 -15.47 2.01
C ARG A 411 17.45 -16.22 3.35
N ALA A 412 17.86 -17.49 3.31
CA ALA A 412 17.90 -18.35 4.49
C ALA A 412 18.77 -17.79 5.64
N ASP A 413 19.75 -16.92 5.32
CA ASP A 413 20.60 -16.21 6.29
C ASP A 413 19.84 -15.12 7.07
N LEU A 414 18.72 -14.65 6.57
CA LEU A 414 17.86 -13.63 7.19
C LEU A 414 16.69 -14.25 7.97
N ARG A 415 16.31 -15.50 7.66
CA ARG A 415 15.21 -16.17 8.35
C ARG A 415 15.55 -16.33 9.84
N GLY A 416 14.65 -15.83 10.70
CA GLY A 416 14.84 -15.84 12.14
C GLY A 416 15.95 -14.93 12.67
N ASN A 417 16.61 -14.15 11.80
CA ASN A 417 17.73 -13.28 12.18
C ASN A 417 17.21 -11.96 12.77
N GLY A 418 16.97 -11.94 14.10
CA GLY A 418 16.46 -10.76 14.78
C GLY A 418 17.43 -9.58 14.76
N TYR A 419 18.75 -9.82 14.72
CA TYR A 419 19.73 -8.73 14.59
C TYR A 419 19.58 -8.02 13.22
N ALA A 420 19.53 -8.78 12.13
CA ALA A 420 19.32 -8.21 10.79
C ALA A 420 17.98 -7.47 10.70
N PHE A 421 16.91 -8.05 11.27
CA PHE A 421 15.60 -7.40 11.36
C PHE A 421 15.69 -6.06 12.09
N SER A 422 16.25 -6.05 13.31
CA SER A 422 16.33 -4.84 14.13
C SER A 422 17.13 -3.73 13.47
N HIS A 423 18.23 -4.08 12.80
CA HIS A 423 19.08 -3.12 12.09
C HIS A 423 18.35 -2.55 10.87
N SER A 424 17.70 -3.39 10.08
CA SER A 424 16.95 -2.98 8.88
C SER A 424 15.80 -2.05 9.22
N VAL A 425 14.95 -2.40 10.18
CA VAL A 425 13.81 -1.54 10.56
C VAL A 425 14.28 -0.22 11.18
N ALA A 426 15.32 -0.23 12.02
CA ALA A 426 15.86 0.99 12.61
C ALA A 426 16.44 1.94 11.55
N HIS A 427 17.15 1.39 10.55
CA HIS A 427 17.71 2.14 9.44
C HIS A 427 16.61 2.77 8.58
N ASN A 428 15.68 1.97 8.09
CA ASN A 428 14.67 2.42 7.14
C ASN A 428 13.62 3.34 7.80
N MET A 429 13.20 3.05 9.04
CA MET A 429 12.29 3.94 9.78
C MET A 429 12.90 5.33 10.05
N ALA A 430 14.22 5.46 10.08
CA ALA A 430 14.88 6.75 10.27
C ALA A 430 14.65 7.74 9.12
N SER A 431 14.26 7.25 7.95
CA SER A 431 13.93 8.08 6.77
C SER A 431 12.60 8.82 6.87
N TYR A 432 11.70 8.42 7.79
CA TYR A 432 10.36 9.00 7.90
C TYR A 432 10.30 10.14 8.92
N LEU A 433 9.46 11.13 8.69
CA LEU A 433 8.92 11.97 9.76
C LEU A 433 7.98 11.13 10.64
N ASN A 434 7.82 11.49 11.90
CA ASN A 434 6.98 10.69 12.81
C ASN A 434 5.51 10.58 12.33
N SER A 435 4.92 11.68 11.85
CA SER A 435 3.56 11.66 11.27
C SER A 435 3.47 10.84 9.99
N SER A 436 4.52 10.83 9.15
CA SER A 436 4.58 9.99 7.95
C SER A 436 4.63 8.51 8.31
N MET A 437 5.43 8.13 9.31
CA MET A 437 5.50 6.75 9.78
C MET A 437 4.16 6.23 10.31
N GLN A 438 3.37 7.08 10.98
CA GLN A 438 2.06 6.70 11.52
C GLN A 438 1.01 6.37 10.46
N VAL A 439 1.20 6.81 9.21
CA VAL A 439 0.32 6.54 8.07
C VAL A 439 0.98 5.72 6.97
N ALA A 440 2.21 5.22 7.19
CA ALA A 440 2.91 4.36 6.25
C ALA A 440 2.11 3.06 6.03
N MET A 441 1.92 2.67 4.77
CA MET A 441 1.08 1.53 4.39
C MET A 441 1.81 0.21 4.64
N ASN A 442 1.44 -0.48 5.72
CA ASN A 442 2.04 -1.74 6.12
C ASN A 442 1.30 -2.92 5.48
N GLU A 443 1.81 -3.43 4.38
CA GLU A 443 1.27 -4.58 3.65
C GLU A 443 2.10 -5.84 3.92
N LEU A 444 1.44 -7.00 3.89
CA LEU A 444 2.10 -8.31 3.81
C LEU A 444 2.15 -8.81 2.37
N SER A 445 1.09 -8.54 1.61
CA SER A 445 0.94 -8.84 0.19
C SER A 445 0.33 -7.65 -0.54
N ASN A 446 0.52 -7.59 -1.86
CA ASN A 446 -0.21 -6.69 -2.74
C ASN A 446 -0.34 -7.28 -4.16
N HIS A 447 -0.83 -6.50 -5.11
CA HIS A 447 -1.10 -6.93 -6.47
C HIS A 447 0.15 -7.23 -7.32
N ASP A 448 1.34 -6.82 -6.89
CA ASP A 448 2.63 -7.05 -7.59
C ASP A 448 3.47 -8.15 -6.93
N HIS A 449 3.28 -8.38 -5.65
CA HIS A 449 4.09 -9.32 -4.86
C HIS A 449 3.38 -10.65 -4.66
N SER A 450 4.15 -11.69 -4.36
CA SER A 450 3.56 -12.97 -3.96
C SER A 450 2.71 -12.83 -2.68
N ARG A 451 1.71 -13.69 -2.51
CA ARG A 451 0.93 -13.73 -1.26
C ARG A 451 1.81 -14.16 -0.10
N PHE A 452 1.68 -13.50 1.06
CA PHE A 452 2.50 -13.82 2.20
C PHE A 452 2.36 -15.29 2.64
N LEU A 453 1.13 -15.80 2.62
CA LEU A 453 0.89 -17.22 2.97
C LEU A 453 1.67 -18.16 2.04
N THR A 454 1.77 -17.87 0.74
CA THR A 454 2.59 -18.65 -0.20
C THR A 454 4.07 -18.60 0.14
N ARG A 455 4.62 -17.44 0.56
CA ARG A 455 6.05 -17.34 0.95
C ARG A 455 6.42 -18.29 2.09
N THR A 456 5.46 -18.70 2.92
CA THR A 456 5.68 -19.65 4.02
C THR A 456 6.02 -21.06 3.55
N ASN A 457 5.82 -21.39 2.27
CA ASN A 457 6.17 -22.69 1.69
C ASN A 457 7.61 -22.77 1.17
N HIS A 458 8.34 -21.65 1.16
CA HIS A 458 9.75 -21.53 0.72
C HIS A 458 10.01 -21.93 -0.74
N VAL A 459 9.00 -21.88 -1.61
CA VAL A 459 9.17 -22.16 -3.04
C VAL A 459 9.67 -20.91 -3.75
N VAL A 460 10.87 -21.00 -4.34
CA VAL A 460 11.47 -19.94 -5.15
C VAL A 460 11.01 -20.08 -6.60
N GLY A 461 10.26 -19.09 -7.11
CA GLY A 461 9.82 -19.05 -8.50
C GLY A 461 8.46 -18.41 -8.71
N ARG A 462 8.04 -18.46 -9.98
CA ARG A 462 6.82 -17.81 -10.49
C ARG A 462 5.93 -18.80 -11.24
N ILE A 463 4.67 -18.41 -11.46
CA ILE A 463 3.77 -19.11 -12.39
C ILE A 463 4.43 -19.26 -13.77
N GLY A 464 4.28 -20.41 -14.40
CA GLY A 464 4.98 -20.77 -15.64
C GLY A 464 6.22 -21.64 -15.42
N ALA A 465 6.98 -21.41 -14.33
CA ALA A 465 7.96 -22.37 -13.82
C ALA A 465 7.33 -23.42 -12.90
N PHE A 466 6.26 -23.02 -12.18
CA PHE A 466 5.45 -23.85 -11.31
C PHE A 466 3.99 -23.82 -11.76
N ARG A 467 3.21 -24.78 -11.30
CA ARG A 467 1.76 -24.77 -11.47
C ARG A 467 1.13 -23.87 -10.41
N PRO A 468 -0.02 -23.25 -10.66
CA PRO A 468 -0.69 -22.39 -9.68
C PRO A 468 -0.97 -23.11 -8.34
N GLU A 469 -1.30 -24.41 -8.37
CA GLU A 469 -1.58 -25.22 -7.19
C GLU A 469 -0.35 -25.40 -6.29
N ASP A 470 0.85 -25.27 -6.83
CA ASP A 470 2.10 -25.38 -6.06
C ASP A 470 2.26 -24.22 -5.07
N ALA A 471 1.61 -23.06 -5.29
CA ALA A 471 1.57 -21.93 -4.37
C ALA A 471 0.83 -22.22 -3.06
N GLU A 472 -0.05 -23.22 -3.05
CA GLU A 472 -0.89 -23.61 -1.91
C GLU A 472 -0.30 -24.78 -1.12
N GLN A 473 0.74 -25.45 -1.65
CA GLN A 473 1.33 -26.62 -1.01
C GLN A 473 2.27 -26.23 0.13
N ASN A 474 2.18 -26.95 1.24
CA ASN A 474 3.08 -26.78 2.39
C ASN A 474 3.14 -25.37 3.01
N VAL A 475 2.09 -24.58 2.84
CA VAL A 475 1.97 -23.28 3.50
C VAL A 475 1.81 -23.42 5.01
N ASN A 476 2.27 -22.42 5.77
CA ASN A 476 2.19 -22.42 7.23
C ASN A 476 1.24 -21.30 7.73
N PRO A 477 -0.03 -21.61 8.07
CA PRO A 477 -0.96 -20.63 8.60
C PRO A 477 -0.54 -20.03 9.96
N ALA A 478 0.28 -20.72 10.76
CA ALA A 478 0.77 -20.17 12.02
C ALA A 478 1.74 -19.00 11.78
N VAL A 479 2.65 -19.12 10.80
CA VAL A 479 3.55 -18.03 10.38
C VAL A 479 2.75 -16.87 9.77
N MET A 480 1.65 -17.14 9.04
CA MET A 480 0.74 -16.09 8.59
C MET A 480 0.13 -15.34 9.79
N ARG A 481 -0.31 -16.03 10.84
CA ARG A 481 -0.84 -15.39 12.05
C ARG A 481 0.23 -14.57 12.80
N GLU A 482 1.50 -15.00 12.81
CA GLU A 482 2.60 -14.18 13.32
C GLU A 482 2.72 -12.86 12.53
N ALA A 483 2.71 -12.94 11.20
CA ALA A 483 2.79 -11.77 10.32
C ALA A 483 1.64 -10.80 10.54
N VAL A 484 0.41 -11.30 10.61
CA VAL A 484 -0.79 -10.50 10.89
C VAL A 484 -0.73 -9.82 12.26
N ALA A 485 -0.25 -10.53 13.29
CA ALA A 485 -0.08 -9.94 14.61
C ALA A 485 0.98 -8.82 14.62
N ILE A 486 2.09 -9.01 13.88
CA ILE A 486 3.07 -7.94 13.68
C ILE A 486 2.42 -6.78 12.92
N GLN A 487 1.74 -7.02 11.82
CA GLN A 487 1.08 -5.99 11.00
C GLN A 487 0.12 -5.13 11.84
N MET A 488 -0.69 -5.75 12.67
CA MET A 488 -1.70 -5.05 13.49
C MET A 488 -1.14 -4.40 14.76
N THR A 489 0.12 -4.69 15.13
CA THR A 489 0.74 -4.10 16.33
C THR A 489 1.96 -3.23 16.03
N TRP A 490 2.49 -3.24 14.80
CA TRP A 490 3.58 -2.36 14.37
C TRP A 490 3.09 -0.92 14.16
N VAL A 491 4.02 0.05 14.04
CA VAL A 491 3.69 1.44 13.72
C VAL A 491 3.39 1.59 12.23
N GLY A 492 2.34 2.32 11.88
CA GLY A 492 1.87 2.54 10.51
C GLY A 492 0.41 2.15 10.35
N ALA A 493 -0.10 2.20 9.13
CA ALA A 493 -1.45 1.83 8.75
C ALA A 493 -1.47 0.38 8.24
N PRO A 494 -1.96 -0.58 9.04
CA PRO A 494 -2.03 -1.97 8.60
C PRO A 494 -2.97 -2.08 7.41
N THR A 495 -2.49 -2.68 6.31
CA THR A 495 -3.21 -2.78 5.05
C THR A 495 -3.34 -4.23 4.63
N VAL A 496 -4.57 -4.72 4.59
CA VAL A 496 -4.89 -6.08 4.15
C VAL A 496 -5.11 -6.06 2.64
N TYR A 497 -4.36 -6.87 1.90
CA TYR A 497 -4.65 -7.13 0.50
C TYR A 497 -5.79 -8.14 0.40
N TYR A 498 -6.84 -7.83 -0.38
CA TYR A 498 -8.05 -8.66 -0.44
C TYR A 498 -7.71 -10.14 -0.54
N GLY A 499 -8.34 -10.97 0.27
CA GLY A 499 -8.15 -12.41 0.29
C GLY A 499 -7.02 -12.92 1.20
N ASP A 500 -6.09 -12.08 1.67
CA ASP A 500 -5.08 -12.51 2.65
C ASP A 500 -5.78 -13.02 3.93
N GLU A 501 -6.83 -12.34 4.36
CA GLU A 501 -7.65 -12.75 5.50
C GLU A 501 -8.47 -14.02 5.26
N ALA A 502 -8.69 -14.37 3.98
CA ALA A 502 -9.43 -15.56 3.57
C ALA A 502 -8.51 -16.76 3.22
N GLY A 503 -7.20 -16.62 3.42
CA GLY A 503 -6.21 -17.66 3.15
C GLY A 503 -5.83 -17.82 1.67
N VAL A 504 -6.01 -16.79 0.85
CA VAL A 504 -5.65 -16.82 -0.57
C VAL A 504 -4.14 -16.92 -0.72
N CYS A 505 -3.71 -17.90 -1.54
CA CYS A 505 -2.34 -18.08 -1.96
C CYS A 505 -2.11 -17.52 -3.37
N GLY A 506 -0.85 -17.38 -3.78
CA GLY A 506 -0.46 -17.01 -5.14
C GLY A 506 1.01 -16.62 -5.19
N PHE A 507 1.70 -17.03 -6.24
CA PHE A 507 3.02 -16.51 -6.58
C PHE A 507 2.91 -15.01 -6.92
N THR A 508 4.01 -14.34 -7.22
CA THR A 508 3.98 -12.94 -7.66
C THR A 508 3.07 -12.75 -8.88
N ASP A 509 2.74 -11.51 -9.21
CA ASP A 509 1.84 -11.22 -10.32
C ASP A 509 2.15 -12.05 -11.58
N PRO A 510 1.13 -12.48 -12.32
CA PRO A 510 -0.32 -12.24 -12.10
C PRO A 510 -1.00 -13.18 -11.09
N ASP A 511 -0.31 -14.21 -10.56
CA ASP A 511 -0.92 -15.26 -9.73
C ASP A 511 -1.36 -14.73 -8.34
N SER A 512 -0.75 -13.66 -7.84
CA SER A 512 -1.20 -12.96 -6.61
C SER A 512 -2.60 -12.34 -6.74
N ARG A 513 -3.10 -12.18 -7.98
CA ARG A 513 -4.38 -11.56 -8.33
C ARG A 513 -5.49 -12.60 -8.54
N ARG A 514 -5.48 -13.68 -7.74
CA ARG A 514 -6.56 -14.67 -7.71
C ARG A 514 -7.85 -14.06 -7.22
N THR A 515 -8.98 -14.63 -7.61
CA THR A 515 -10.30 -14.19 -7.15
C THR A 515 -10.48 -14.41 -5.65
N TYR A 516 -11.30 -13.55 -5.03
CA TYR A 516 -11.73 -13.76 -3.66
C TYR A 516 -12.59 -15.03 -3.55
N PRO A 517 -12.31 -15.95 -2.62
CA PRO A 517 -12.93 -17.28 -2.58
C PRO A 517 -14.29 -17.27 -1.87
N TRP A 518 -15.25 -16.45 -2.32
CA TRP A 518 -16.58 -16.34 -1.71
C TRP A 518 -17.25 -17.69 -1.50
N GLY A 519 -17.60 -18.00 -0.25
CA GLY A 519 -18.21 -19.27 0.16
C GLY A 519 -17.22 -20.41 0.42
N HIS A 520 -15.90 -20.15 0.27
CA HIS A 520 -14.82 -21.10 0.49
C HIS A 520 -13.67 -20.50 1.32
N GLU A 521 -13.95 -19.42 2.02
CA GLU A 521 -12.97 -18.67 2.81
C GLU A 521 -12.41 -19.49 3.98
N ASP A 522 -11.17 -19.28 4.34
CA ASP A 522 -10.61 -19.75 5.61
C ASP A 522 -11.22 -18.96 6.77
N GLN A 523 -12.25 -19.53 7.39
CA GLN A 523 -13.00 -18.87 8.46
C GLN A 523 -12.17 -18.65 9.74
N GLU A 524 -11.17 -19.50 10.00
CA GLU A 524 -10.27 -19.32 11.16
C GLU A 524 -9.34 -18.13 10.93
N MET A 525 -8.79 -17.99 9.71
CA MET A 525 -7.94 -16.87 9.35
C MET A 525 -8.72 -15.54 9.35
N ILE A 526 -9.97 -15.53 8.86
CA ILE A 526 -10.86 -14.35 8.95
C ILE A 526 -11.11 -13.99 10.42
N ALA A 527 -11.43 -14.98 11.28
CA ALA A 527 -11.68 -14.72 12.69
C ALA A 527 -10.42 -14.14 13.37
N PHE A 528 -9.23 -14.65 13.06
CA PHE A 528 -7.98 -14.13 13.59
C PHE A 528 -7.71 -12.69 13.16
N HIS A 529 -7.90 -12.36 11.87
CA HIS A 529 -7.78 -10.99 11.38
C HIS A 529 -8.77 -10.05 12.08
N ARG A 530 -10.03 -10.46 12.23
CA ARG A 530 -11.07 -9.69 12.91
C ARG A 530 -10.70 -9.39 14.37
N ASP A 531 -10.21 -10.39 15.10
CA ASP A 531 -9.78 -10.23 16.48
C ASP A 531 -8.56 -9.31 16.59
N MET A 532 -7.57 -9.45 15.71
CA MET A 532 -6.40 -8.57 15.68
C MET A 532 -6.75 -7.14 15.29
N ILE A 533 -7.63 -6.95 14.31
CA ILE A 533 -8.16 -5.63 13.93
C ILE A 533 -8.93 -5.00 15.11
N ALA A 534 -9.75 -5.79 15.80
CA ALA A 534 -10.46 -5.32 16.98
C ALA A 534 -9.52 -4.86 18.11
N ILE A 535 -8.43 -5.60 18.34
CA ILE A 535 -7.37 -5.20 19.28
C ILE A 535 -6.72 -3.90 18.81
N HIS A 536 -6.30 -3.81 17.55
CA HIS A 536 -5.68 -2.60 16.99
C HIS A 536 -6.56 -1.36 17.15
N ARG A 537 -7.83 -1.46 16.78
CA ARG A 537 -8.80 -0.35 16.87
C ARG A 537 -9.15 0.05 18.30
N LYS A 538 -9.13 -0.91 19.21
CA LYS A 538 -9.48 -0.69 20.63
C LYS A 538 -8.44 0.15 21.37
N TYR A 539 -7.18 0.02 21.01
CA TYR A 539 -6.07 0.67 21.71
C TYR A 539 -5.39 1.74 20.85
N PRO A 540 -5.68 3.05 21.06
CA PRO A 540 -5.05 4.15 20.33
C PRO A 540 -3.52 4.10 20.38
N THR A 541 -2.95 3.54 21.43
CA THR A 541 -1.51 3.27 21.58
C THR A 541 -0.93 2.50 20.41
N LEU A 542 -1.67 1.55 19.80
CA LEU A 542 -1.23 0.82 18.60
C LEU A 542 -1.25 1.70 17.35
N ARG A 543 -2.01 2.78 17.34
CA ARG A 543 -2.10 3.71 16.20
C ARG A 543 -1.01 4.77 16.25
N ILE A 544 -0.86 5.46 17.39
CA ILE A 544 -0.02 6.66 17.52
C ILE A 544 1.05 6.57 18.61
N GLY A 545 1.02 5.53 19.45
CA GLY A 545 2.00 5.35 20.52
C GLY A 545 3.44 5.13 20.00
N SER A 546 4.39 5.31 20.88
CA SER A 546 5.80 5.03 20.62
C SER A 546 6.03 3.55 20.32
N ILE A 547 7.10 3.24 19.61
CA ILE A 547 7.57 1.87 19.39
C ILE A 547 8.97 1.69 19.95
N LYS A 548 9.21 0.56 20.60
CA LYS A 548 10.52 0.17 21.13
C LYS A 548 10.76 -1.31 20.91
N LEU A 549 11.81 -1.68 20.20
CA LEU A 549 12.27 -3.06 20.13
C LEU A 549 12.91 -3.41 21.49
N LEU A 550 12.41 -4.46 22.14
CA LEU A 550 12.85 -4.90 23.46
C LEU A 550 13.83 -6.07 23.38
N LEU A 551 13.63 -6.95 22.41
CA LEU A 551 14.47 -8.11 22.16
C LEU A 551 14.50 -8.45 20.67
N ALA A 552 15.69 -8.78 20.16
CA ALA A 552 15.91 -9.29 18.82
C ALA A 552 16.96 -10.40 18.90
N GLY A 553 16.49 -11.65 18.88
CA GLY A 553 17.30 -12.85 18.98
C GLY A 553 17.09 -13.78 17.78
N ASP A 554 17.70 -14.96 17.87
CA ASP A 554 17.48 -16.01 16.87
C ASP A 554 16.04 -16.53 16.96
N ASN A 555 15.28 -16.34 15.87
CA ASN A 555 13.85 -16.66 15.74
C ASN A 555 12.89 -15.95 16.73
N VAL A 556 13.39 -15.02 17.55
CA VAL A 556 12.58 -14.36 18.57
C VAL A 556 12.64 -12.85 18.42
N LEU A 557 11.47 -12.22 18.39
CA LEU A 557 11.32 -10.77 18.47
C LEU A 557 10.40 -10.40 19.63
N ALA A 558 10.74 -9.31 20.34
CA ALA A 558 9.80 -8.66 21.25
C ALA A 558 9.89 -7.14 21.08
N TYR A 559 8.75 -6.49 20.98
CA TYR A 559 8.66 -5.03 20.92
C TYR A 559 7.43 -4.51 21.67
N ALA A 560 7.51 -3.27 22.08
CA ALA A 560 6.42 -2.57 22.76
C ALA A 560 5.88 -1.41 21.93
N ARG A 561 4.56 -1.23 22.02
CA ARG A 561 3.87 0.03 21.70
C ARG A 561 3.41 0.64 23.00
N PHE A 562 3.70 1.91 23.23
CA PHE A 562 3.41 2.53 24.53
C PHE A 562 3.17 4.03 24.43
N ASP A 563 2.34 4.50 25.33
CA ASP A 563 2.05 5.90 25.62
C ASP A 563 1.55 6.02 27.07
N ASP A 564 1.04 7.19 27.45
CA ASP A 564 0.49 7.44 28.80
C ASP A 564 -0.76 6.60 29.13
N GLN A 565 -1.39 5.95 28.14
CA GLN A 565 -2.65 5.21 28.31
C GLN A 565 -2.43 3.70 28.41
N ALA A 566 -1.47 3.16 27.68
CA ALA A 566 -1.22 1.72 27.64
C ALA A 566 0.19 1.37 27.25
N GLN A 567 0.65 0.18 27.69
CA GLN A 567 1.84 -0.49 27.24
C GLN A 567 1.42 -1.86 26.69
N ILE A 568 1.66 -2.08 25.39
CA ILE A 568 1.33 -3.32 24.70
C ILE A 568 2.61 -3.93 24.18
N VAL A 569 2.84 -5.19 24.51
CA VAL A 569 4.06 -5.94 24.14
C VAL A 569 3.66 -7.09 23.23
N THR A 570 4.28 -7.15 22.05
CA THR A 570 4.15 -8.26 21.10
C THR A 570 5.44 -9.08 21.15
N VAL A 571 5.29 -10.40 21.28
CA VAL A 571 6.41 -11.36 21.33
C VAL A 571 6.16 -12.44 20.30
N VAL A 572 7.16 -12.72 19.45
CA VAL A 572 7.10 -13.70 18.36
C VAL A 572 8.15 -14.76 18.57
N ASN A 573 7.80 -16.01 18.35
CA ASN A 573 8.70 -17.15 18.23
C ASN A 573 8.50 -17.84 16.88
N ASN A 574 9.35 -17.51 15.90
CA ASN A 574 9.32 -18.07 14.54
C ASN A 574 10.19 -19.34 14.41
N SER A 575 10.26 -20.16 15.45
CA SER A 575 10.92 -21.46 15.41
C SER A 575 9.94 -22.61 15.61
N ASP A 576 10.33 -23.80 15.22
CA ASP A 576 9.59 -25.05 15.43
C ASP A 576 9.77 -25.64 16.85
N GLU A 577 10.45 -24.91 17.75
CA GLU A 577 10.73 -25.31 19.11
C GLU A 577 10.06 -24.37 20.14
N LEU A 578 9.83 -24.91 21.35
CA LEU A 578 9.41 -24.09 22.49
C LEU A 578 10.56 -23.18 22.94
N GLN A 579 10.25 -21.89 23.07
CA GLN A 579 11.19 -20.88 23.55
C GLN A 579 10.73 -20.29 24.88
N GLN A 580 11.66 -20.20 25.85
CA GLN A 580 11.45 -19.38 27.03
C GLN A 580 12.12 -18.02 26.82
N VAL A 581 11.33 -16.96 26.88
CA VAL A 581 11.78 -15.59 26.57
C VAL A 581 11.64 -14.70 27.79
N CYS A 582 12.73 -14.02 28.17
CA CYS A 582 12.74 -12.98 29.19
C CYS A 582 12.74 -11.60 28.53
N ILE A 583 11.69 -10.82 28.77
CA ILE A 583 11.43 -9.56 28.07
C ILE A 583 11.65 -8.38 29.03
N PRO A 584 12.59 -7.45 28.75
CA PRO A 584 12.86 -6.30 29.60
C PRO A 584 11.81 -5.19 29.41
N VAL A 585 10.61 -5.43 29.93
CA VAL A 585 9.43 -4.55 29.73
C VAL A 585 9.60 -3.18 30.40
N TRP A 586 10.53 -3.04 31.36
CA TRP A 586 10.89 -1.74 31.94
C TRP A 586 11.33 -0.72 30.90
N GLN A 587 11.87 -1.16 29.76
CA GLN A 587 12.27 -0.27 28.67
C GLN A 587 11.09 0.43 27.98
N ALA A 588 9.87 -0.06 28.18
CA ALA A 588 8.62 0.52 27.72
C ALA A 588 7.83 1.19 28.86
N GLU A 589 8.54 1.71 29.87
CA GLU A 589 7.99 2.42 31.03
C GLU A 589 7.09 1.56 31.94
N LEU A 590 7.15 0.23 31.82
CA LEU A 590 6.46 -0.65 32.75
C LEU A 590 7.17 -0.71 34.11
N PRO A 591 6.44 -0.91 35.23
CA PRO A 591 7.01 -0.89 36.58
C PRO A 591 7.90 -2.11 36.84
N GLN A 592 8.74 -2.02 37.88
CA GLN A 592 9.60 -3.14 38.31
C GLN A 592 8.80 -4.34 38.83
N LYS A 593 7.56 -4.12 39.31
CA LYS A 593 6.63 -5.17 39.78
C LYS A 593 5.23 -4.84 39.31
N GLY A 594 4.53 -5.84 38.84
CA GLY A 594 3.18 -5.70 38.34
C GLY A 594 2.75 -6.93 37.56
N SER A 595 1.80 -6.74 36.66
CA SER A 595 1.38 -7.79 35.74
C SER A 595 0.91 -7.25 34.40
N MET A 596 0.95 -8.12 33.42
CA MET A 596 0.39 -7.93 32.09
C MET A 596 -0.65 -9.02 31.83
N ARG A 597 -1.67 -8.68 31.05
CA ARG A 597 -2.68 -9.65 30.60
C ARG A 597 -2.52 -9.98 29.14
N ARG A 598 -2.82 -11.20 28.77
CA ARG A 598 -2.92 -11.64 27.39
C ARG A 598 -4.11 -10.96 26.72
N LEU A 599 -3.87 -10.41 25.53
CA LEU A 599 -4.91 -9.98 24.58
C LEU A 599 -5.21 -11.11 23.59
N ILE A 600 -4.16 -11.74 23.04
CA ILE A 600 -4.26 -12.87 22.12
C ILE A 600 -2.98 -13.70 22.20
N TYR A 601 -3.10 -15.01 21.95
CA TYR A 601 -1.99 -15.93 21.77
C TYR A 601 -2.28 -16.85 20.58
N SER A 602 -1.45 -16.78 19.53
CA SER A 602 -1.47 -17.71 18.41
C SER A 602 -0.36 -18.72 18.58
N TYR A 603 -0.61 -19.95 18.20
CA TYR A 603 0.30 -21.08 18.26
C TYR A 603 0.10 -21.95 17.01
N GLU A 604 0.93 -22.97 16.82
CA GLU A 604 0.97 -23.79 15.60
C GLU A 604 -0.43 -24.20 15.09
N ASN A 605 -1.32 -24.66 15.97
CA ASN A 605 -2.59 -25.29 15.59
C ASN A 605 -3.83 -24.41 15.88
N GLY A 606 -3.68 -23.08 16.03
CA GLY A 606 -4.79 -22.18 16.28
C GLY A 606 -4.42 -20.97 17.12
N TYR A 607 -5.42 -20.35 17.74
CA TYR A 607 -5.20 -19.21 18.64
C TYR A 607 -6.25 -19.13 19.76
N THR A 608 -5.99 -18.29 20.76
CA THR A 608 -6.92 -18.04 21.85
C THR A 608 -6.88 -16.58 22.31
N THR A 609 -8.04 -16.08 22.72
CA THR A 609 -8.22 -14.77 23.37
C THR A 609 -8.52 -14.92 24.87
N GLU A 610 -8.42 -16.15 25.41
CA GLU A 610 -8.65 -16.39 26.82
C GLU A 610 -7.68 -15.60 27.70
N HIS A 611 -8.22 -15.10 28.82
CA HIS A 611 -7.44 -14.30 29.76
C HIS A 611 -6.36 -15.15 30.46
N GLU A 612 -5.13 -14.62 30.44
CA GLU A 612 -4.01 -15.12 31.23
C GLU A 612 -3.17 -13.95 31.74
N GLU A 613 -2.66 -14.07 32.95
CA GLU A 613 -1.87 -13.04 33.60
C GLU A 613 -0.39 -13.44 33.66
N TYR A 614 0.47 -12.49 33.33
CA TYR A 614 1.94 -12.64 33.34
C TYR A 614 2.54 -11.64 34.31
N LEU A 615 3.30 -12.13 35.29
CA LEU A 615 3.89 -11.31 36.33
C LEU A 615 5.13 -10.55 35.84
N ILE A 616 5.21 -9.27 36.18
CA ILE A 616 6.41 -8.47 36.05
C ILE A 616 7.24 -8.62 37.33
N GLN A 617 8.49 -9.09 37.19
CA GLN A 617 9.43 -9.21 38.29
C GLN A 617 10.74 -8.53 37.87
N ASP A 618 11.22 -7.59 38.70
CA ASP A 618 12.42 -6.80 38.44
C ASP A 618 12.43 -6.10 37.05
N GLY A 619 11.24 -5.67 36.58
CA GLY A 619 11.04 -5.00 35.29
C GLY A 619 11.00 -5.95 34.08
N GLU A 620 10.97 -7.26 34.30
CA GLU A 620 10.98 -8.28 33.26
C GLU A 620 9.73 -9.16 33.30
N VAL A 621 9.33 -9.67 32.13
CA VAL A 621 8.29 -10.72 32.01
C VAL A 621 8.90 -11.93 31.35
N VAL A 622 8.71 -13.10 31.96
CA VAL A 622 9.13 -14.39 31.39
C VAL A 622 7.93 -15.08 30.78
N VAL A 623 8.02 -15.43 29.51
CA VAL A 623 6.97 -16.15 28.77
C VAL A 623 7.52 -17.45 28.18
N ASN A 624 6.66 -18.45 28.05
CA ASN A 624 6.95 -19.68 27.30
C ASN A 624 6.11 -19.65 26.02
N LEU A 625 6.76 -19.66 24.87
CA LEU A 625 6.17 -19.59 23.55
C LEU A 625 6.33 -20.94 22.84
N GLY A 626 5.22 -21.53 22.39
CA GLY A 626 5.23 -22.72 21.55
C GLY A 626 5.86 -22.45 20.18
N ALA A 627 5.95 -23.50 19.36
CA ALA A 627 6.40 -23.37 17.98
C ALA A 627 5.49 -22.41 17.19
N TYR A 628 6.09 -21.61 16.32
CA TYR A 628 5.39 -20.68 15.42
C TYR A 628 4.26 -19.91 16.12
N SER A 629 4.65 -19.08 17.10
CA SER A 629 3.67 -18.45 17.97
C SER A 629 3.91 -16.97 18.20
N VAL A 630 2.81 -16.25 18.39
CA VAL A 630 2.83 -14.83 18.76
C VAL A 630 1.91 -14.57 19.96
N LEU A 631 2.43 -13.80 20.91
CA LEU A 631 1.73 -13.40 22.13
C LEU A 631 1.65 -11.88 22.20
N VAL A 632 0.45 -11.34 22.38
CA VAL A 632 0.23 -9.90 22.60
C VAL A 632 -0.25 -9.69 24.03
N LEU A 633 0.50 -8.90 24.77
CA LEU A 633 0.25 -8.57 26.18
C LEU A 633 -0.06 -7.09 26.35
N LYS A 634 -0.92 -6.75 27.32
CA LYS A 634 -1.19 -5.37 27.75
C LYS A 634 -0.99 -5.24 29.24
N ASN A 635 -0.45 -4.10 29.70
CA ASN A 635 -0.36 -3.78 31.12
C ASN A 635 -1.74 -3.82 31.79
N MET A 636 -1.74 -4.27 33.04
CA MET A 636 -2.93 -4.13 33.90
C MET A 636 -2.93 -2.73 34.52
N GLU A 637 -4.08 -2.07 34.49
CA GLU A 637 -4.29 -0.83 35.24
C GLU A 637 -4.40 -1.19 36.73
N TYR A 638 -3.69 -0.46 37.57
CA TYR A 638 -3.75 -0.56 39.04
C TYR A 638 -4.58 0.58 39.62
#